data_429ffa67623bf1ab3fcf3e0c0033cf02
#
_entry.id   429ffa67623bf1ab3fcf3e0c0033cf02
#
_cell.length_a   1.000
_cell.length_b   1.000
_cell.length_c   1.000
_cell.angle_alpha   90.00
_cell.angle_beta   90.00
_cell.angle_gamma   90.00
#
_symmetry.space_group_name_H-M   'P 1'
#
loop_
_entity.id
_entity.type
_entity.pdbx_description
1 polymer ?
#
loop_
_entity_poly.entity_id
_entity_poly.type
_entity_poly.pdbx_seq_one_letter_code
_entity_poly.pdbx_strand_id
1 'polypeptide(L)'
;MIDWLAIALRVLLGLFIFALGLYLGKWIPNHRIRAITQPNLWFRQRVTLGLMILTSLMMLGSIVLVTDIVKVNSGQAEVVSSRKYQTNIRLGTTNVAIGGGGYVTGVYLHPLEQDLVYIRTDVGGFYRWDEAKQRWIPLTEHFPLSQSNYYGGEALAVDPNDPTIVYIAAGKYPWAEPGTLFKSTDKGQTWTKLNLDLKMGANHKKKWLGERLAVDPFNSNIILFGSREDGLWKSSDAGATWENVTSFAGKPDNKIGITAIVFDKQVPGLVYASPYGDGIYKSTDSGVSWTQVAGSPKTVNRMAVGNNSILYVTSTSNPGVHKYGNGVWKTMKPGGSNRIFGPVSVNPANPEDILVALNRTQKTKFYRSLDGGATWKQQQSSANNTIPWWPKKFFANHMAAMEFDPKVPGRVWFTDWYGVWRTDDLNANPVVWTNYAAGHEEVVPFTLVSPPRGPILVSGVADVDGFYHNQGLDTYPSQRLGLGEPGKSFQDTYSIAYCETKPLQMVRVGGNRWNSTYTGATSTDGGLTWQQFASFPDNTMPMRVAMSATNPNLFVVTVSQGQPLRTTDGGMTWQKVSGLPNGPGGPWNWSQSLAADPVDGNTFYYYAKRKVYRSNDGGSSFQIVNDSLRNEGWHSLKTVPGVKGEIWLSLDRKGFYRSTDGGKSFLKVPSVTRAHLFAFGKAPQGSDTPALYIYGNIDGNVPNLGNGVRNQEARGTSGRSAKSRAQEPGIFQSLDMGRTWTRMGDRSRPIGNRPGVMEASKQEFGLVFIATNGRGIYYGSH
;
A
#
# COMPACT_ATOMS: atom_id res chain seq x y z
N MET A 1 -32.50 10.79 12.30
CA MET A 1 -33.69 10.73 13.19
C MET A 1 -33.25 10.03 14.44
N ILE A 2 -33.04 10.77 15.54
CA ILE A 2 -32.70 10.18 16.85
C ILE A 2 -33.91 9.33 17.23
N ASP A 3 -33.68 8.08 17.57
CA ASP A 3 -34.75 7.16 17.92
C ASP A 3 -35.30 7.52 19.33
N TRP A 4 -36.23 8.46 19.37
CA TRP A 4 -36.93 8.90 20.56
C TRP A 4 -37.61 7.75 21.28
N LEU A 5 -37.92 6.67 20.58
CA LEU A 5 -38.52 5.46 21.15
C LEU A 5 -37.51 4.75 22.07
N ALA A 6 -36.22 4.69 21.71
CA ALA A 6 -35.20 4.08 22.54
C ALA A 6 -34.91 4.89 23.81
N ILE A 7 -35.00 6.21 23.74
CA ILE A 7 -34.84 7.10 24.90
C ILE A 7 -36.07 6.98 25.81
N ALA A 8 -37.28 6.99 25.26
CA ALA A 8 -38.52 6.83 26.00
C ALA A 8 -38.57 5.46 26.72
N LEU A 9 -38.13 4.38 26.06
CA LEU A 9 -38.10 3.03 26.63
C LEU A 9 -37.12 2.94 27.83
N ARG A 10 -35.98 3.61 27.76
CA ARG A 10 -34.96 3.63 28.84
C ARG A 10 -35.43 4.46 30.03
N VAL A 11 -36.09 5.59 29.80
CA VAL A 11 -36.68 6.41 30.85
C VAL A 11 -37.83 5.64 31.54
N LEU A 12 -38.69 4.96 30.78
CA LEU A 12 -39.74 4.11 31.32
C LEU A 12 -39.20 2.92 32.12
N LEU A 13 -38.13 2.29 31.67
CA LEU A 13 -37.45 1.20 32.40
C LEU A 13 -36.83 1.70 33.72
N GLY A 14 -36.22 2.88 33.72
CA GLY A 14 -35.70 3.52 34.93
C GLY A 14 -36.79 3.85 35.94
N LEU A 15 -37.93 4.39 35.49
CA LEU A 15 -39.09 4.69 36.31
C LEU A 15 -39.75 3.40 36.84
N PHE A 16 -39.80 2.32 36.04
CA PHE A 16 -40.30 1.04 36.44
C PHE A 16 -39.46 0.38 37.54
N ILE A 17 -38.13 0.41 37.39
CA ILE A 17 -37.18 -0.09 38.43
C ILE A 17 -37.29 0.71 39.72
N PHE A 18 -37.45 2.04 39.62
CA PHE A 18 -37.68 2.89 40.79
C PHE A 18 -39.02 2.59 41.51
N ALA A 19 -40.09 2.45 40.75
CA ALA A 19 -41.42 2.08 41.28
C ALA A 19 -41.39 0.69 41.91
N LEU A 20 -40.70 -0.29 41.29
CA LEU A 20 -40.52 -1.64 41.83
C LEU A 20 -39.75 -1.64 43.15
N GLY A 21 -38.68 -0.78 43.24
CA GLY A 21 -37.92 -0.57 44.49
C GLY A 21 -38.79 -0.01 45.62
N LEU A 22 -39.66 0.95 45.32
CA LEU A 22 -40.62 1.52 46.28
C LEU A 22 -41.71 0.50 46.65
N TYR A 23 -42.18 -0.32 45.71
CA TYR A 23 -43.19 -1.34 45.94
C TYR A 23 -42.64 -2.50 46.77
N LEU A 24 -41.46 -2.98 46.47
CA LEU A 24 -40.79 -4.05 47.25
C LEU A 24 -40.39 -3.55 48.65
N GLY A 25 -40.05 -2.27 48.86
CA GLY A 25 -39.81 -1.65 50.16
C GLY A 25 -41.06 -1.62 51.06
N LYS A 26 -42.28 -1.65 50.49
CA LYS A 26 -43.54 -1.74 51.23
C LYS A 26 -43.99 -3.16 51.55
N TRP A 27 -43.40 -4.18 50.90
CA TRP A 27 -43.88 -5.58 50.98
C TRP A 27 -43.02 -6.51 51.84
N ILE A 28 -42.16 -6.01 52.70
CA ILE A 28 -41.46 -6.81 53.72
C ILE A 28 -42.39 -6.98 54.92
N PRO A 29 -43.00 -8.15 55.11
CA PRO A 29 -43.92 -8.35 56.20
C PRO A 29 -43.20 -8.32 57.56
N ASN A 30 -43.78 -7.63 58.52
CA ASN A 30 -43.32 -7.45 59.91
C ASN A 30 -43.31 -8.75 60.74
N HIS A 31 -43.36 -9.96 60.19
CA HIS A 31 -43.68 -11.18 60.92
C HIS A 31 -42.58 -12.24 61.07
N ARG A 32 -41.31 -11.95 60.71
CA ARG A 32 -40.23 -12.94 60.97
C ARG A 32 -38.94 -12.43 61.60
N ILE A 33 -38.99 -11.35 62.37
CA ILE A 33 -37.86 -10.93 63.19
C ILE A 33 -38.34 -10.69 64.64
N ARG A 34 -38.73 -11.76 65.29
CA ARG A 34 -38.88 -11.82 66.78
C ARG A 34 -37.87 -12.78 67.34
N ALA A 35 -36.61 -12.49 67.24
CA ALA A 35 -35.55 -13.10 68.06
C ALA A 35 -34.18 -12.54 67.66
N ILE A 36 -33.95 -11.25 67.84
CA ILE A 36 -32.63 -10.68 68.17
C ILE A 36 -32.91 -9.21 68.57
N THR A 37 -32.69 -8.91 69.82
CA THR A 37 -32.61 -7.63 70.52
C THR A 37 -32.62 -6.35 69.67
N GLN A 38 -33.61 -5.48 69.95
CA GLN A 38 -33.79 -4.08 69.52
C GLN A 38 -32.89 -3.57 68.36
N PRO A 39 -33.40 -3.39 67.17
CA PRO A 39 -32.60 -2.72 66.10
C PRO A 39 -32.74 -1.21 66.31
N ASN A 40 -31.64 -0.55 66.52
CA ASN A 40 -31.51 0.89 66.59
C ASN A 40 -32.07 1.53 65.29
N LEU A 41 -32.93 2.51 65.49
CA LEU A 41 -33.51 3.38 64.45
C LEU A 41 -32.39 3.95 63.50
N TRP A 42 -31.18 4.07 64.03
CA TRP A 42 -29.95 4.48 63.35
C TRP A 42 -29.48 3.56 62.21
N PHE A 43 -29.67 2.24 62.31
CA PHE A 43 -29.29 1.31 61.25
C PHE A 43 -30.25 1.36 60.03
N ARG A 44 -31.53 1.57 60.28
CA ARG A 44 -32.54 1.77 59.21
C ARG A 44 -32.28 3.07 58.45
N GLN A 45 -31.98 4.16 59.13
CA GLN A 45 -31.64 5.45 58.51
C GLN A 45 -30.38 5.39 57.65
N ARG A 46 -29.34 4.66 58.06
CA ARG A 46 -28.10 4.52 57.28
C ARG A 46 -28.27 3.62 56.06
N VAL A 47 -29.04 2.55 56.14
CA VAL A 47 -29.32 1.70 54.99
C VAL A 47 -30.17 2.44 53.95
N THR A 48 -31.16 3.21 54.39
CA THR A 48 -31.98 4.02 53.50
C THR A 48 -31.17 5.17 52.89
N LEU A 49 -30.32 5.83 53.65
CA LEU A 49 -29.40 6.88 53.19
C LEU A 49 -28.34 6.30 52.21
N GLY A 50 -27.78 5.13 52.50
CA GLY A 50 -26.85 4.43 51.61
C GLY A 50 -27.47 4.04 50.28
N LEU A 51 -28.72 3.55 50.28
CA LEU A 51 -29.46 3.27 49.03
C LEU A 51 -29.81 4.53 48.27
N MET A 52 -30.18 5.64 48.92
CA MET A 52 -30.42 6.94 48.25
C MET A 52 -29.15 7.53 47.65
N ILE A 53 -28.02 7.42 48.34
CA ILE A 53 -26.72 7.86 47.77
C ILE A 53 -26.31 6.99 46.58
N LEU A 54 -26.50 5.66 46.65
CA LEU A 54 -26.19 4.76 45.55
C LEU A 54 -27.05 5.02 44.30
N THR A 55 -28.36 5.26 44.49
CA THR A 55 -29.28 5.62 43.37
C THR A 55 -28.97 7.01 42.83
N SER A 56 -28.60 7.98 43.66
CA SER A 56 -28.17 9.30 43.21
C SER A 56 -26.84 9.26 42.44
N LEU A 57 -25.88 8.45 42.87
CA LEU A 57 -24.62 8.22 42.14
C LEU A 57 -24.84 7.49 40.81
N MET A 58 -25.76 6.53 40.76
CA MET A 58 -26.15 5.87 39.49
C MET A 58 -26.88 6.83 38.54
N MET A 59 -27.73 7.74 39.04
CA MET A 59 -28.35 8.79 38.23
C MET A 59 -27.34 9.81 37.75
N LEU A 60 -26.39 10.26 38.57
CA LEU A 60 -25.29 11.13 38.14
C LEU A 60 -24.39 10.44 37.08
N GLY A 61 -24.05 9.18 37.29
CA GLY A 61 -23.32 8.38 36.30
C GLY A 61 -24.08 8.23 34.98
N SER A 62 -25.40 8.04 35.03
CA SER A 62 -26.24 7.97 33.84
C SER A 62 -26.39 9.32 33.13
N ILE A 63 -26.45 10.43 33.87
CA ILE A 63 -26.46 11.79 33.31
C ILE A 63 -25.11 12.13 32.67
N VAL A 64 -23.99 11.74 33.27
CA VAL A 64 -22.66 11.93 32.69
C VAL A 64 -22.51 11.08 31.43
N LEU A 65 -22.97 9.81 31.43
CA LEU A 65 -22.96 8.98 30.23
C LEU A 65 -23.86 9.52 29.11
N VAL A 66 -25.03 10.08 29.47
CA VAL A 66 -25.93 10.70 28.49
C VAL A 66 -25.38 12.02 27.96
N THR A 67 -24.72 12.81 28.80
CA THR A 67 -24.04 14.04 28.32
C THR A 67 -22.81 13.74 27.48
N ASP A 68 -22.08 12.67 27.75
CA ASP A 68 -20.98 12.23 26.91
C ASP A 68 -21.47 11.60 25.59
N ILE A 69 -22.58 10.85 25.61
CA ILE A 69 -23.22 10.33 24.39
C ILE A 69 -23.85 11.46 23.56
N VAL A 70 -24.46 12.46 24.19
CA VAL A 70 -24.99 13.65 23.50
C VAL A 70 -23.85 14.54 22.97
N LYS A 71 -22.74 14.68 23.69
CA LYS A 71 -21.52 15.33 23.19
C LYS A 71 -20.88 14.58 22.03
N VAL A 72 -20.85 13.23 22.07
CA VAL A 72 -20.34 12.41 20.96
C VAL A 72 -21.25 12.52 19.74
N ASN A 73 -22.57 12.53 19.91
CA ASN A 73 -23.50 12.65 18.77
C ASN A 73 -23.70 14.10 18.25
N SER A 74 -23.61 15.12 19.10
CA SER A 74 -23.62 16.52 18.65
C SER A 74 -22.24 16.98 18.14
N GLY A 75 -21.16 16.37 18.61
CA GLY A 75 -19.80 16.59 18.10
C GLY A 75 -19.54 16.03 16.71
N GLN A 76 -20.32 15.05 16.23
CA GLN A 76 -20.16 14.53 14.87
C GLN A 76 -20.76 15.40 13.76
N ALA A 77 -21.59 16.40 14.11
CA ALA A 77 -22.10 17.38 13.13
C ALA A 77 -21.28 18.67 13.07
N GLU A 78 -20.43 18.99 14.04
CA GLU A 78 -19.73 20.28 14.13
C GLU A 78 -18.21 20.22 14.38
N VAL A 79 -17.59 19.06 14.61
CA VAL A 79 -16.14 18.94 14.84
C VAL A 79 -15.39 18.47 13.59
N VAL A 80 -15.87 18.79 12.39
CA VAL A 80 -15.04 18.80 11.17
C VAL A 80 -14.35 20.17 10.99
N SER A 81 -14.40 21.08 11.94
CA SER A 81 -13.66 22.33 11.86
C SER A 81 -12.44 22.34 12.75
N SER A 82 -11.28 22.38 12.12
CA SER A 82 -10.00 22.85 12.63
C SER A 82 -9.06 21.85 13.37
N ARG A 83 -8.87 20.61 12.93
CA ARG A 83 -7.48 20.14 12.95
C ARG A 83 -6.79 20.80 11.76
N LYS A 84 -6.09 21.90 12.01
CA LYS A 84 -5.15 22.47 11.04
C LYS A 84 -4.16 21.33 10.73
N TYR A 85 -4.30 20.71 9.54
CA TYR A 85 -3.25 19.90 8.99
C TYR A 85 -1.98 20.75 9.05
N GLN A 86 -0.84 20.13 9.36
CA GLN A 86 0.39 20.93 9.44
C GLN A 86 0.57 21.68 8.13
N THR A 87 0.32 22.97 8.15
CA THR A 87 0.23 23.85 6.98
C THR A 87 1.58 24.04 6.24
N ASN A 88 2.62 23.30 6.62
CA ASN A 88 3.96 23.36 6.06
C ASN A 88 4.51 22.00 5.56
N ILE A 89 3.65 21.01 5.33
CA ILE A 89 4.09 19.72 4.76
C ILE A 89 4.36 19.92 3.27
N ARG A 90 5.62 19.86 2.88
CA ARG A 90 6.03 19.90 1.47
C ARG A 90 5.51 18.67 0.76
N LEU A 91 4.78 18.87 -0.33
CA LEU A 91 4.24 17.78 -1.15
C LEU A 91 5.39 16.89 -1.67
N GLY A 92 5.22 15.58 -1.52
CA GLY A 92 6.23 14.57 -1.87
C GLY A 92 7.10 14.10 -0.71
N THR A 93 6.91 14.65 0.50
CA THR A 93 7.71 14.24 1.68
C THR A 93 6.94 13.38 2.68
N THR A 94 5.62 13.34 2.60
CA THR A 94 4.76 12.65 3.57
C THR A 94 3.71 11.81 2.84
N ASN A 95 3.53 10.56 3.29
CA ASN A 95 2.47 9.68 2.82
C ASN A 95 1.26 9.76 3.75
N VAL A 96 0.07 9.54 3.17
CA VAL A 96 -1.13 9.20 3.94
C VAL A 96 -0.86 7.89 4.67
N ALA A 97 -1.08 7.88 5.98
CA ALA A 97 -0.84 6.70 6.80
C ALA A 97 -1.86 5.60 6.47
N ILE A 98 -1.37 4.47 5.98
CA ILE A 98 -2.16 3.27 5.69
C ILE A 98 -1.57 2.09 6.44
N GLY A 99 -0.26 1.90 6.40
CA GLY A 99 0.47 0.87 7.14
C GLY A 99 0.42 -0.49 6.46
N GLY A 100 1.32 -0.74 5.51
CA GLY A 100 1.43 -2.00 4.77
C GLY A 100 0.61 -2.04 3.50
N GLY A 101 0.20 -3.25 3.12
CA GLY A 101 -0.66 -3.50 1.95
C GLY A 101 0.07 -3.93 0.68
N GLY A 102 1.41 -4.02 0.70
CA GLY A 102 2.23 -4.52 -0.39
C GLY A 102 3.14 -5.69 0.00
N TYR A 103 3.68 -6.40 -1.01
CA TYR A 103 4.43 -7.63 -0.78
C TYR A 103 5.89 -7.37 -0.38
N VAL A 104 6.19 -7.61 0.89
CA VAL A 104 7.56 -7.56 1.40
C VAL A 104 8.26 -8.87 1.08
N THR A 105 9.25 -8.82 0.19
CA THR A 105 9.88 -10.01 -0.40
C THR A 105 11.19 -10.42 0.26
N GLY A 106 11.73 -9.63 1.19
CA GLY A 106 12.94 -9.95 1.95
C GLY A 106 13.08 -9.12 3.21
N VAL A 107 13.74 -9.68 4.24
CA VAL A 107 14.16 -9.02 5.49
C VAL A 107 15.61 -9.36 5.77
N TYR A 108 16.38 -8.37 6.24
CA TYR A 108 17.83 -8.46 6.42
C TYR A 108 18.22 -7.78 7.73
N LEU A 109 18.87 -8.52 8.61
CA LEU A 109 19.34 -8.04 9.89
C LEU A 109 20.87 -7.96 9.88
N HIS A 110 21.40 -6.86 10.39
CA HIS A 110 22.86 -6.70 10.44
C HIS A 110 23.47 -7.52 11.59
N PRO A 111 24.53 -8.31 11.36
CA PRO A 111 25.09 -9.19 12.40
C PRO A 111 25.83 -8.44 13.53
N LEU A 112 26.29 -7.22 13.30
CA LEU A 112 27.07 -6.44 14.28
C LEU A 112 26.24 -5.37 14.99
N GLU A 113 25.19 -4.81 14.36
CA GLU A 113 24.38 -3.71 14.92
C GLU A 113 22.98 -4.19 15.21
N GLN A 114 22.55 -4.09 16.47
CA GLN A 114 21.21 -4.40 16.92
C GLN A 114 20.20 -3.43 16.29
N ASP A 115 19.01 -3.93 15.97
CA ASP A 115 17.88 -3.18 15.39
C ASP A 115 18.18 -2.50 14.03
N LEU A 116 19.32 -2.78 13.42
CA LEU A 116 19.61 -2.41 12.04
C LEU A 116 19.00 -3.44 11.11
N VAL A 117 17.77 -3.17 10.67
CA VAL A 117 16.96 -4.08 9.85
C VAL A 117 16.55 -3.38 8.57
N TYR A 118 16.66 -4.11 7.44
CA TYR A 118 16.21 -3.67 6.14
C TYR A 118 15.14 -4.61 5.58
N ILE A 119 14.26 -4.06 4.75
CA ILE A 119 13.33 -4.84 3.93
C ILE A 119 13.38 -4.40 2.49
N ARG A 120 13.04 -5.32 1.60
CA ARG A 120 12.78 -5.03 0.19
C ARG A 120 11.37 -5.44 -0.20
N THR A 121 10.78 -4.71 -1.13
CA THR A 121 9.43 -4.93 -1.60
C THR A 121 9.40 -5.07 -3.12
N ASP A 122 8.31 -5.58 -3.67
CA ASP A 122 8.24 -5.82 -5.11
C ASP A 122 8.04 -4.54 -5.94
N VAL A 123 7.33 -3.53 -5.42
CA VAL A 123 7.03 -2.28 -6.14
C VAL A 123 7.24 -1.00 -5.33
N GLY A 124 7.45 -1.11 -4.02
CA GLY A 124 7.54 0.03 -3.08
C GLY A 124 8.97 0.45 -2.71
N GLY A 125 9.98 -0.27 -3.19
CA GLY A 125 11.39 0.05 -2.93
C GLY A 125 11.99 -0.69 -1.75
N PHE A 126 12.87 0.00 -1.06
CA PHE A 126 13.64 -0.50 0.07
C PHE A 126 13.40 0.37 1.29
N TYR A 127 13.47 -0.24 2.47
CA TYR A 127 13.23 0.47 3.73
C TYR A 127 14.24 0.01 4.78
N ARG A 128 14.51 0.89 5.74
CA ARG A 128 15.26 0.61 6.95
C ARG A 128 14.37 0.87 8.17
N TRP A 129 14.44 -0.01 9.15
CA TRP A 129 13.76 0.18 10.43
C TRP A 129 14.40 1.31 11.23
N ASP A 130 13.60 2.15 11.84
CA ASP A 130 14.00 3.18 12.79
C ASP A 130 13.40 2.82 14.15
N GLU A 131 14.22 2.23 15.03
CA GLU A 131 13.77 1.75 16.34
C GLU A 131 13.30 2.92 17.23
N ALA A 132 13.92 4.08 17.14
CA ALA A 132 13.53 5.25 17.94
C ALA A 132 12.14 5.79 17.55
N LYS A 133 11.78 5.67 16.25
CA LYS A 133 10.48 6.11 15.73
C LYS A 133 9.47 4.98 15.59
N GLN A 134 9.87 3.72 15.83
CA GLN A 134 9.04 2.51 15.65
C GLN A 134 8.37 2.47 14.25
N ARG A 135 9.15 2.76 13.20
CA ARG A 135 8.63 2.78 11.82
C ARG A 135 9.70 2.54 10.77
N TRP A 136 9.28 2.08 9.61
CA TRP A 136 10.11 1.97 8.43
C TRP A 136 10.38 3.34 7.80
N ILE A 137 11.64 3.58 7.42
CA ILE A 137 12.08 4.75 6.68
C ILE A 137 12.36 4.31 5.24
N PRO A 138 11.69 4.89 4.23
CA PRO A 138 11.94 4.57 2.83
C PRO A 138 13.30 5.10 2.37
N LEU A 139 14.02 4.31 1.59
CA LEU A 139 15.38 4.58 1.16
C LEU A 139 15.49 5.03 -0.30
N THR A 140 14.41 4.99 -1.07
CA THR A 140 14.42 5.22 -2.53
C THR A 140 13.65 6.45 -2.99
N GLU A 141 13.29 7.36 -2.08
CA GLU A 141 12.45 8.54 -2.36
C GLU A 141 13.10 9.59 -3.28
N HIS A 142 14.39 9.48 -3.57
CA HIS A 142 15.12 10.40 -4.43
C HIS A 142 15.10 10.00 -5.91
N PHE A 143 14.60 8.81 -6.27
CA PHE A 143 14.52 8.39 -7.66
C PHE A 143 13.42 9.14 -8.41
N PRO A 144 13.74 9.85 -9.51
CA PRO A 144 12.77 10.57 -10.33
C PRO A 144 11.94 9.62 -11.20
N LEU A 145 10.94 10.16 -11.92
CA LEU A 145 10.06 9.37 -12.79
C LEU A 145 10.81 8.59 -13.87
N SER A 146 11.89 9.16 -14.42
CA SER A 146 12.76 8.46 -15.39
C SER A 146 13.45 7.22 -14.82
N GLN A 147 13.51 7.11 -13.49
CA GLN A 147 14.10 6.00 -12.74
C GLN A 147 13.02 5.17 -12.00
N SER A 148 11.76 5.26 -12.42
CA SER A 148 10.65 4.59 -11.71
C SER A 148 10.79 3.06 -11.64
N ASN A 149 11.61 2.44 -12.50
CA ASN A 149 11.89 1.01 -12.42
C ASN A 149 12.73 0.66 -11.17
N TYR A 150 13.51 1.58 -10.62
CA TYR A 150 14.36 1.35 -9.43
C TYR A 150 13.59 1.26 -8.11
N TYR A 151 12.29 1.48 -8.12
CA TYR A 151 11.42 1.21 -6.95
C TYR A 151 11.07 -0.27 -6.77
N GLY A 152 11.64 -1.18 -7.52
CA GLY A 152 11.51 -2.62 -7.32
C GLY A 152 12.73 -3.21 -6.63
N GLY A 153 12.54 -3.87 -5.47
CA GLY A 153 13.59 -4.53 -4.71
C GLY A 153 13.88 -5.94 -5.22
N GLU A 154 14.80 -6.08 -6.20
CA GLU A 154 15.21 -7.40 -6.70
C GLU A 154 16.06 -8.17 -5.67
N ALA A 155 17.02 -7.49 -5.02
CA ALA A 155 17.82 -8.04 -3.94
C ALA A 155 18.38 -6.94 -3.03
N LEU A 156 18.81 -7.34 -1.83
CA LEU A 156 19.54 -6.50 -0.89
C LEU A 156 20.62 -7.34 -0.20
N ALA A 157 21.77 -6.75 0.08
CA ALA A 157 22.78 -7.35 0.96
C ALA A 157 23.40 -6.29 1.86
N VAL A 158 23.57 -6.60 3.14
CA VAL A 158 24.35 -5.80 4.08
C VAL A 158 25.80 -6.29 4.03
N ASP A 159 26.75 -5.40 4.24
CA ASP A 159 28.14 -5.81 4.49
C ASP A 159 28.22 -6.38 5.91
N PRO A 160 28.58 -7.65 6.11
CA PRO A 160 28.58 -8.25 7.43
C PRO A 160 29.62 -7.66 8.39
N ASN A 161 30.63 -6.91 7.89
CA ASN A 161 31.73 -6.34 8.63
C ASN A 161 31.59 -4.83 8.89
N ASP A 162 30.75 -4.14 8.11
CA ASP A 162 30.52 -2.69 8.24
C ASP A 162 29.02 -2.35 8.20
N PRO A 163 28.41 -1.94 9.33
CA PRO A 163 27.00 -1.61 9.40
C PRO A 163 26.59 -0.37 8.59
N THR A 164 27.52 0.42 8.12
CA THR A 164 27.22 1.58 7.27
C THR A 164 27.00 1.21 5.82
N ILE A 165 27.50 0.03 5.38
CA ILE A 165 27.49 -0.39 3.99
C ILE A 165 26.29 -1.31 3.70
N VAL A 166 25.52 -0.93 2.68
CA VAL A 166 24.42 -1.75 2.14
C VAL A 166 24.39 -1.66 0.62
N TYR A 167 24.10 -2.79 -0.01
CA TYR A 167 23.95 -2.94 -1.46
C TYR A 167 22.50 -3.26 -1.81
N ILE A 168 21.98 -2.67 -2.88
CA ILE A 168 20.66 -3.00 -3.44
C ILE A 168 20.77 -3.26 -4.93
N ALA A 169 19.99 -4.26 -5.40
CA ALA A 169 19.69 -4.48 -6.80
C ALA A 169 18.27 -4.00 -7.06
N ALA A 170 18.11 -2.96 -7.87
CA ALA A 170 16.87 -2.21 -8.02
C ALA A 170 16.31 -2.33 -9.45
N GLY A 171 15.10 -2.92 -9.58
CA GLY A 171 14.41 -3.05 -10.87
C GLY A 171 13.10 -3.82 -10.77
N LYS A 172 11.94 -3.16 -11.05
CA LYS A 172 10.59 -3.74 -10.92
C LYS A 172 10.26 -4.77 -12.01
N TYR A 173 10.50 -4.40 -13.26
CA TYR A 173 10.00 -5.14 -14.40
C TYR A 173 11.09 -5.41 -15.44
N PRO A 174 11.25 -6.67 -15.90
CA PRO A 174 12.31 -7.01 -16.85
C PRO A 174 12.08 -6.46 -18.28
N TRP A 175 10.87 -5.99 -18.59
CA TRP A 175 10.52 -5.34 -19.87
C TRP A 175 10.63 -3.81 -19.82
N ALA A 176 10.93 -3.23 -18.65
CA ALA A 176 11.21 -1.79 -18.52
C ALA A 176 12.69 -1.50 -18.79
N GLU A 177 13.10 -0.25 -18.55
CA GLU A 177 14.52 0.12 -18.57
C GLU A 177 15.31 -0.79 -17.62
N PRO A 178 16.57 -1.14 -17.94
CA PRO A 178 17.37 -2.01 -17.10
C PRO A 178 17.41 -1.55 -15.65
N GLY A 179 17.34 -2.52 -14.74
CA GLY A 179 17.66 -2.31 -13.33
C GLY A 179 19.15 -2.16 -13.14
N THR A 180 19.60 -1.76 -11.95
CA THR A 180 21.00 -1.58 -11.63
C THR A 180 21.28 -1.86 -10.16
N LEU A 181 22.58 -1.98 -9.82
CA LEU A 181 22.99 -2.06 -8.43
C LEU A 181 23.39 -0.69 -7.90
N PHE A 182 23.17 -0.51 -6.60
CA PHE A 182 23.60 0.68 -5.86
C PHE A 182 24.33 0.25 -4.58
N LYS A 183 25.28 1.08 -4.16
CA LYS A 183 25.98 0.99 -2.87
C LYS A 183 25.67 2.23 -2.03
N SER A 184 25.41 2.05 -0.77
CA SER A 184 25.39 3.08 0.25
C SER A 184 26.50 2.83 1.27
N THR A 185 27.06 3.91 1.81
CA THR A 185 28.03 3.90 2.91
C THR A 185 27.54 4.68 4.13
N ASP A 186 26.21 4.92 4.18
CA ASP A 186 25.54 5.69 5.24
C ASP A 186 24.18 5.08 5.61
N LYS A 187 24.10 3.74 5.61
CA LYS A 187 22.87 2.98 5.97
C LYS A 187 21.69 3.28 5.05
N GLY A 188 21.94 3.56 3.77
CA GLY A 188 20.92 3.79 2.75
C GLY A 188 20.37 5.22 2.70
N GLN A 189 21.00 6.20 3.33
CA GLN A 189 20.59 7.61 3.21
C GLN A 189 20.94 8.18 1.83
N THR A 190 22.15 7.83 1.33
CA THR A 190 22.60 8.19 -0.04
C THR A 190 23.07 6.95 -0.80
N TRP A 191 23.02 7.03 -2.13
CA TRP A 191 23.30 5.92 -3.00
C TRP A 191 24.26 6.29 -4.14
N THR A 192 25.26 5.47 -4.35
CA THR A 192 26.13 5.49 -5.51
C THR A 192 25.70 4.41 -6.49
N LYS A 193 25.37 4.78 -7.74
CA LYS A 193 25.06 3.80 -8.80
C LYS A 193 26.34 3.04 -9.17
N LEU A 194 26.23 1.70 -9.23
CA LEU A 194 27.29 0.82 -9.69
C LEU A 194 27.15 0.56 -11.20
N ASN A 195 28.26 0.14 -11.85
CA ASN A 195 28.29 -0.05 -13.30
C ASN A 195 27.84 -1.48 -13.71
N LEU A 196 26.63 -1.88 -13.31
CA LEU A 196 26.03 -3.16 -13.69
C LEU A 196 24.54 -2.97 -13.95
N ASP A 197 24.19 -2.73 -15.20
CA ASP A 197 22.81 -2.55 -15.67
C ASP A 197 22.31 -3.86 -16.30
N LEU A 198 21.32 -4.50 -15.66
CA LEU A 198 20.78 -5.80 -16.03
C LEU A 198 19.25 -5.81 -16.00
N LYS A 199 18.63 -6.77 -16.69
CA LYS A 199 17.20 -7.01 -16.56
C LYS A 199 16.86 -7.56 -15.17
N MET A 200 16.03 -6.83 -14.45
CA MET A 200 15.58 -7.19 -13.10
C MET A 200 14.06 -7.27 -13.06
N GLY A 201 13.50 -7.98 -12.10
CA GLY A 201 12.07 -8.25 -12.04
C GLY A 201 11.57 -8.47 -10.62
N ALA A 202 11.75 -7.47 -9.73
CA ALA A 202 11.25 -7.54 -8.37
C ALA A 202 9.74 -7.82 -8.30
N ASN A 203 8.96 -7.36 -9.30
CA ASN A 203 7.55 -7.70 -9.46
C ASN A 203 7.29 -8.66 -10.64
N HIS A 204 8.11 -9.68 -10.76
CA HIS A 204 7.97 -10.72 -11.77
C HIS A 204 7.78 -12.10 -11.13
N LYS A 205 7.74 -13.16 -11.97
CA LYS A 205 7.60 -14.54 -11.53
C LYS A 205 8.65 -14.91 -10.47
N LYS A 206 8.22 -15.63 -9.42
CA LYS A 206 9.09 -16.14 -8.36
C LYS A 206 9.84 -15.03 -7.57
N LYS A 207 9.26 -13.84 -7.43
CA LYS A 207 9.83 -12.67 -6.73
C LYS A 207 10.15 -12.89 -5.25
N TRP A 208 9.55 -13.90 -4.62
CA TRP A 208 9.76 -14.28 -3.21
C TRP A 208 10.97 -15.18 -2.98
N LEU A 209 11.60 -15.69 -4.05
CA LEU A 209 12.82 -16.47 -3.95
C LEU A 209 14.01 -15.55 -3.61
N GLY A 210 14.99 -16.09 -2.97
CA GLY A 210 16.17 -15.30 -2.69
C GLY A 210 17.14 -15.96 -1.70
N GLU A 211 18.26 -15.34 -1.34
CA GLU A 211 18.67 -13.98 -1.78
C GLU A 211 19.65 -14.07 -2.95
N ARG A 212 19.53 -13.14 -3.92
CA ARG A 212 20.34 -13.14 -5.15
C ARG A 212 21.64 -12.37 -5.03
N LEU A 213 21.83 -11.58 -3.99
CA LEU A 213 22.98 -10.73 -3.74
C LEU A 213 23.59 -11.10 -2.39
N ALA A 214 24.89 -11.32 -2.36
CA ALA A 214 25.59 -11.67 -1.14
C ALA A 214 26.99 -11.07 -1.11
N VAL A 215 27.43 -10.61 0.08
CA VAL A 215 28.78 -10.13 0.38
C VAL A 215 29.51 -11.24 1.14
N ASP A 216 30.77 -11.49 0.79
CA ASP A 216 31.62 -12.49 1.46
C ASP A 216 31.92 -12.02 2.90
N PRO A 217 31.60 -12.80 3.94
CA PRO A 217 31.80 -12.41 5.34
C PRO A 217 33.25 -12.31 5.76
N PHE A 218 34.21 -12.84 4.99
CA PHE A 218 35.64 -12.76 5.25
C PHE A 218 36.35 -11.70 4.41
N ASN A 219 35.69 -11.21 3.34
CA ASN A 219 36.26 -10.18 2.47
C ASN A 219 35.15 -9.33 1.83
N SER A 220 34.86 -8.18 2.40
CA SER A 220 33.80 -7.25 1.94
C SER A 220 34.03 -6.72 0.50
N ASN A 221 35.20 -6.94 -0.09
CA ASN A 221 35.42 -6.60 -1.49
C ASN A 221 34.76 -7.60 -2.45
N ILE A 222 34.47 -8.82 -1.99
CA ILE A 222 33.86 -9.87 -2.81
C ILE A 222 32.36 -9.84 -2.68
N ILE A 223 31.68 -9.63 -3.81
CA ILE A 223 30.23 -9.60 -3.90
C ILE A 223 29.79 -10.47 -5.06
N LEU A 224 28.76 -11.29 -4.83
CA LEU A 224 28.13 -12.11 -5.87
C LEU A 224 26.70 -11.64 -6.12
N PHE A 225 26.31 -11.55 -7.40
CA PHE A 225 24.95 -11.24 -7.82
C PHE A 225 24.45 -12.26 -8.85
N GLY A 226 23.34 -12.92 -8.54
CA GLY A 226 22.64 -13.83 -9.43
C GLY A 226 21.59 -13.12 -10.27
N SER A 227 21.88 -12.93 -11.57
CA SER A 227 20.94 -12.26 -12.46
C SER A 227 19.78 -13.17 -12.89
N ARG A 228 18.76 -12.58 -13.53
CA ARG A 228 17.64 -13.33 -14.08
C ARG A 228 17.94 -13.99 -15.42
N GLU A 229 18.69 -13.32 -16.28
CA GLU A 229 18.94 -13.76 -17.65
C GLU A 229 20.43 -13.81 -18.02
N ASP A 230 21.30 -13.16 -17.23
CA ASP A 230 22.68 -12.86 -17.62
C ASP A 230 23.74 -13.61 -16.76
N GLY A 231 23.35 -14.71 -16.09
CA GLY A 231 24.26 -15.55 -15.33
C GLY A 231 24.67 -15.01 -13.95
N LEU A 232 25.80 -15.46 -13.45
CA LEU A 232 26.39 -15.06 -12.16
C LEU A 232 27.41 -13.96 -12.37
N TRP A 233 27.32 -12.92 -11.58
CA TRP A 233 28.23 -11.77 -11.59
C TRP A 233 29.01 -11.69 -10.29
N LYS A 234 30.29 -11.29 -10.39
CA LYS A 234 31.19 -11.12 -9.25
C LYS A 234 31.85 -9.76 -9.29
N SER A 235 31.96 -9.12 -8.15
CA SER A 235 32.89 -8.02 -7.89
C SER A 235 33.98 -8.49 -6.94
N SER A 236 35.20 -7.98 -7.13
CA SER A 236 36.34 -8.21 -6.25
C SER A 236 36.89 -6.89 -5.64
N ASP A 237 36.16 -5.80 -5.82
CA ASP A 237 36.53 -4.42 -5.42
C ASP A 237 35.33 -3.65 -4.79
N ALA A 238 34.53 -4.37 -4.00
CA ALA A 238 33.38 -3.80 -3.28
C ALA A 238 32.35 -3.14 -4.20
N GLY A 239 32.16 -3.68 -5.42
CA GLY A 239 31.14 -3.27 -6.38
C GLY A 239 31.61 -2.21 -7.37
N ALA A 240 32.87 -1.78 -7.36
CA ALA A 240 33.36 -0.76 -8.31
C ALA A 240 33.40 -1.32 -9.75
N THR A 241 33.83 -2.59 -9.90
CA THR A 241 33.77 -3.31 -11.17
C THR A 241 33.10 -4.68 -11.01
N TRP A 242 32.57 -5.20 -12.12
CA TRP A 242 31.85 -6.45 -12.17
C TRP A 242 32.27 -7.29 -13.36
N GLU A 243 32.43 -8.60 -13.14
CA GLU A 243 32.74 -9.59 -14.15
C GLU A 243 31.71 -10.72 -14.18
N ASN A 244 31.39 -11.24 -15.35
CA ASN A 244 30.56 -12.42 -15.48
C ASN A 244 31.39 -13.67 -15.13
N VAL A 245 30.88 -14.51 -14.23
CA VAL A 245 31.59 -15.74 -13.79
C VAL A 245 31.41 -16.83 -14.84
N THR A 246 32.27 -16.85 -15.84
CA THR A 246 32.21 -17.80 -16.97
C THR A 246 32.45 -19.26 -16.56
N SER A 247 33.09 -19.49 -15.41
CA SER A 247 33.27 -20.84 -14.81
C SER A 247 31.97 -21.40 -14.21
N PHE A 248 30.94 -20.57 -14.01
CA PHE A 248 29.64 -21.00 -13.49
C PHE A 248 28.82 -21.67 -14.59
N ALA A 249 28.79 -23.00 -14.59
CA ALA A 249 28.11 -23.79 -15.63
C ALA A 249 26.58 -23.92 -15.44
N GLY A 250 26.01 -23.33 -14.38
CA GLY A 250 24.59 -23.48 -14.03
C GLY A 250 23.66 -22.88 -15.08
N LYS A 251 22.61 -23.62 -15.45
CA LYS A 251 21.63 -23.27 -16.47
C LYS A 251 20.25 -23.00 -15.84
N PRO A 252 19.97 -21.77 -15.42
CA PRO A 252 18.69 -21.47 -14.79
C PRO A 252 17.52 -21.56 -15.78
N ASP A 253 16.34 -21.90 -15.26
CA ASP A 253 15.07 -21.73 -15.98
C ASP A 253 14.92 -20.26 -16.45
N ASN A 254 14.55 -20.12 -17.70
CA ASN A 254 14.50 -18.85 -18.41
C ASN A 254 13.63 -17.80 -17.66
N LYS A 255 14.18 -16.60 -17.46
CA LYS A 255 13.56 -15.45 -16.79
C LYS A 255 13.38 -15.58 -15.25
N ILE A 256 13.81 -16.67 -14.63
CA ILE A 256 13.86 -16.81 -13.17
C ILE A 256 15.29 -16.61 -12.68
N GLY A 257 16.28 -17.22 -13.34
CA GLY A 257 17.69 -17.00 -13.13
C GLY A 257 18.28 -17.67 -11.89
N ILE A 258 19.36 -17.11 -11.38
CA ILE A 258 20.02 -17.57 -10.16
C ILE A 258 19.26 -16.96 -8.97
N THR A 259 18.63 -17.81 -8.16
CA THR A 259 17.65 -17.39 -7.17
C THR A 259 18.19 -17.30 -5.76
N ALA A 260 19.25 -17.99 -5.44
CA ALA A 260 19.81 -18.00 -4.09
C ALA A 260 21.32 -18.08 -4.13
N ILE A 261 21.99 -17.23 -3.33
CA ILE A 261 23.42 -17.23 -3.07
C ILE A 261 23.62 -17.09 -1.56
N VAL A 262 24.44 -17.96 -0.97
CA VAL A 262 24.74 -17.88 0.46
C VAL A 262 26.19 -18.28 0.72
N PHE A 263 26.94 -17.39 1.39
CA PHE A 263 28.27 -17.68 1.91
C PHE A 263 28.20 -18.44 3.23
N ASP A 264 29.13 -19.34 3.43
CA ASP A 264 29.40 -19.93 4.75
C ASP A 264 30.06 -18.86 5.66
N LYS A 265 29.61 -18.79 6.91
CA LYS A 265 30.13 -17.83 7.89
C LYS A 265 31.28 -18.35 8.74
N GLN A 266 31.69 -19.63 8.54
CA GLN A 266 32.76 -20.30 9.29
C GLN A 266 33.93 -20.71 8.40
N VAL A 267 33.66 -20.96 7.10
CA VAL A 267 34.66 -21.47 6.16
C VAL A 267 34.91 -20.41 5.09
N PRO A 268 36.09 -19.75 5.12
CA PRO A 268 36.46 -18.76 4.11
C PRO A 268 36.37 -19.32 2.68
N GLY A 269 35.80 -18.56 1.77
CA GLY A 269 35.68 -18.90 0.36
C GLY A 269 34.58 -19.90 0.02
N LEU A 270 33.90 -20.49 1.02
CA LEU A 270 32.80 -21.41 0.79
C LEU A 270 31.52 -20.65 0.51
N VAL A 271 30.94 -20.88 -0.68
CA VAL A 271 29.67 -20.28 -1.08
C VAL A 271 28.84 -21.25 -1.93
N TYR A 272 27.52 -21.15 -1.78
CA TYR A 272 26.54 -21.89 -2.57
C TYR A 272 25.71 -20.93 -3.44
N ALA A 273 25.44 -21.35 -4.69
CA ALA A 273 24.55 -20.62 -5.61
C ALA A 273 23.57 -21.59 -6.27
N SER A 274 22.32 -21.16 -6.47
CA SER A 274 21.29 -21.99 -7.07
C SER A 274 20.68 -21.33 -8.30
N PRO A 275 21.02 -21.79 -9.51
CA PRO A 275 20.24 -21.54 -10.72
C PRO A 275 18.93 -22.31 -10.63
N TYR A 276 17.79 -21.61 -10.75
CA TYR A 276 16.47 -22.22 -10.60
C TYR A 276 16.19 -23.26 -11.69
N GLY A 277 15.88 -24.48 -11.27
CA GLY A 277 15.64 -25.61 -12.18
C GLY A 277 16.85 -26.52 -12.39
N ASP A 278 18.07 -26.11 -12.01
CA ASP A 278 19.30 -26.84 -12.29
C ASP A 278 20.03 -27.38 -11.03
N GLY A 279 19.63 -27.00 -9.85
CA GLY A 279 20.18 -27.47 -8.58
C GLY A 279 21.05 -26.45 -7.86
N ILE A 280 22.05 -26.94 -7.12
CA ILE A 280 22.93 -26.11 -6.31
C ILE A 280 24.38 -26.33 -6.76
N TYR A 281 25.10 -25.24 -6.85
CA TYR A 281 26.54 -25.21 -7.14
C TYR A 281 27.29 -24.73 -5.90
N LYS A 282 28.50 -25.24 -5.69
CA LYS A 282 29.41 -24.94 -4.59
C LYS A 282 30.70 -24.38 -5.14
N SER A 283 31.22 -23.33 -4.54
CA SER A 283 32.55 -22.79 -4.69
C SER A 283 33.28 -22.88 -3.35
N THR A 284 34.61 -23.04 -3.37
CA THR A 284 35.48 -23.00 -2.17
C THR A 284 36.60 -21.95 -2.32
N ASP A 285 36.48 -21.07 -3.30
CA ASP A 285 37.42 -20.02 -3.65
C ASP A 285 36.71 -18.66 -3.88
N SER A 286 35.71 -18.37 -3.04
CA SER A 286 34.91 -17.15 -3.09
C SER A 286 34.29 -16.87 -4.46
N GLY A 287 33.81 -17.92 -5.13
CA GLY A 287 33.05 -17.81 -6.38
C GLY A 287 33.91 -17.70 -7.65
N VAL A 288 35.18 -18.12 -7.62
CA VAL A 288 36.02 -18.17 -8.82
C VAL A 288 35.73 -19.42 -9.63
N SER A 289 35.67 -20.60 -8.97
CA SER A 289 35.34 -21.87 -9.61
C SER A 289 34.13 -22.53 -8.94
N TRP A 290 33.37 -23.31 -9.71
CA TRP A 290 32.10 -23.88 -9.28
C TRP A 290 31.93 -25.33 -9.65
N THR A 291 31.41 -26.12 -8.72
CA THR A 291 31.07 -27.53 -8.93
C THR A 291 29.63 -27.79 -8.52
N GLN A 292 28.87 -28.52 -9.35
CA GLN A 292 27.48 -28.87 -9.02
C GLN A 292 27.45 -29.87 -7.86
N VAL A 293 26.59 -29.61 -6.88
CA VAL A 293 26.37 -30.50 -5.74
C VAL A 293 25.43 -31.64 -6.17
N ALA A 294 25.95 -32.84 -6.29
CA ALA A 294 25.18 -33.99 -6.73
C ALA A 294 23.95 -34.24 -5.83
N GLY A 295 22.81 -34.59 -6.43
CA GLY A 295 21.58 -34.89 -5.71
C GLY A 295 20.86 -33.67 -5.09
N SER A 296 21.31 -32.45 -5.36
CA SER A 296 20.68 -31.22 -4.81
C SER A 296 19.28 -30.99 -5.37
N PRO A 297 18.37 -30.37 -4.59
CA PRO A 297 17.07 -29.92 -5.08
C PRO A 297 17.20 -28.91 -6.25
N LYS A 298 16.43 -29.11 -7.32
CA LYS A 298 16.55 -28.28 -8.54
C LYS A 298 15.83 -26.94 -8.47
N THR A 299 14.73 -26.86 -7.73
CA THR A 299 13.89 -25.67 -7.68
C THR A 299 13.95 -25.01 -6.31
N VAL A 300 15.13 -24.52 -5.97
CA VAL A 300 15.41 -23.93 -4.65
C VAL A 300 14.53 -22.70 -4.38
N ASN A 301 13.93 -22.67 -3.20
CA ASN A 301 13.14 -21.55 -2.70
C ASN A 301 14.00 -20.62 -1.84
N ARG A 302 14.60 -21.18 -0.78
CA ARG A 302 15.52 -20.47 0.12
C ARG A 302 16.66 -21.40 0.55
N MET A 303 17.79 -20.80 0.86
CA MET A 303 18.96 -21.47 1.47
C MET A 303 19.37 -20.75 2.75
N ALA A 304 19.78 -21.50 3.76
CA ALA A 304 20.38 -20.98 4.98
C ALA A 304 21.55 -21.88 5.42
N VAL A 305 22.68 -21.28 5.78
CA VAL A 305 23.85 -21.99 6.32
C VAL A 305 23.97 -21.69 7.80
N GLY A 306 24.02 -22.73 8.62
CA GLY A 306 24.27 -22.61 10.06
C GLY A 306 25.74 -22.36 10.38
N ASN A 307 26.03 -21.88 11.58
CA ASN A 307 27.40 -21.71 12.09
C ASN A 307 28.19 -23.04 12.27
N ASN A 308 27.60 -24.19 11.92
CA ASN A 308 28.22 -25.49 11.84
C ASN A 308 28.48 -25.92 10.37
N SER A 309 28.43 -25.00 9.42
CA SER A 309 28.58 -25.20 7.97
C SER A 309 27.58 -26.20 7.37
N ILE A 310 26.44 -26.42 8.01
CA ILE A 310 25.35 -27.21 7.47
C ILE A 310 24.44 -26.32 6.61
N LEU A 311 24.19 -26.75 5.37
CA LEU A 311 23.26 -26.06 4.46
C LEU A 311 21.85 -26.64 4.60
N TYR A 312 20.86 -25.77 4.86
CA TYR A 312 19.45 -26.10 4.84
C TYR A 312 18.79 -25.45 3.62
N VAL A 313 17.98 -26.24 2.91
CA VAL A 313 17.37 -25.84 1.65
C VAL A 313 15.89 -26.16 1.64
N THR A 314 15.08 -25.20 1.20
CA THR A 314 13.67 -25.44 0.85
C THR A 314 13.48 -25.36 -0.66
N SER A 315 12.49 -26.08 -1.19
CA SER A 315 12.23 -26.17 -2.62
C SER A 315 10.78 -25.86 -2.96
N THR A 316 10.53 -25.32 -4.15
CA THR A 316 9.17 -25.04 -4.64
C THR A 316 8.46 -26.29 -5.16
N SER A 317 9.17 -27.40 -5.44
CA SER A 317 8.62 -28.63 -6.00
C SER A 317 8.97 -29.90 -5.22
N ASN A 318 10.05 -29.90 -4.44
CA ASN A 318 10.46 -31.06 -3.65
C ASN A 318 9.92 -30.94 -2.21
N PRO A 319 9.00 -31.83 -1.76
CA PRO A 319 8.51 -31.78 -0.39
C PRO A 319 9.59 -32.00 0.66
N GLY A 320 9.48 -31.27 1.78
CA GLY A 320 10.40 -31.37 2.91
C GLY A 320 11.39 -30.20 3.00
N VAL A 321 12.29 -30.33 3.98
CA VAL A 321 13.47 -29.49 4.19
C VAL A 321 14.69 -30.35 3.94
N HIS A 322 15.60 -29.89 3.10
CA HIS A 322 16.77 -30.63 2.69
C HIS A 322 18.01 -30.13 3.44
N LYS A 323 18.69 -31.02 4.14
CA LYS A 323 19.93 -30.78 4.90
C LYS A 323 21.10 -31.34 4.13
N TYR A 324 22.15 -30.55 3.92
CA TYR A 324 23.40 -30.97 3.33
C TYR A 324 24.57 -30.73 4.27
N GLY A 325 25.33 -31.78 4.55
CA GLY A 325 26.54 -31.69 5.37
C GLY A 325 27.43 -32.91 5.09
N ASN A 326 28.74 -32.75 5.14
CA ASN A 326 29.74 -33.81 4.88
C ASN A 326 29.51 -34.58 3.58
N GLY A 327 29.03 -33.87 2.52
CA GLY A 327 28.77 -34.47 1.22
C GLY A 327 27.46 -35.26 1.10
N VAL A 328 26.62 -35.30 2.13
CA VAL A 328 25.40 -36.12 2.18
C VAL A 328 24.15 -35.27 2.29
N TRP A 329 23.13 -35.62 1.49
CA TRP A 329 21.78 -35.04 1.58
C TRP A 329 20.88 -35.87 2.50
N LYS A 330 20.14 -35.18 3.37
CA LYS A 330 19.03 -35.74 4.15
C LYS A 330 17.77 -34.90 3.98
N THR A 331 16.67 -35.52 3.59
CA THR A 331 15.37 -34.84 3.50
C THR A 331 14.55 -35.07 4.77
N MET A 332 14.17 -34.00 5.42
CA MET A 332 13.34 -33.97 6.62
C MET A 332 11.90 -33.55 6.26
N LYS A 333 10.91 -34.07 7.00
CA LYS A 333 9.48 -33.88 6.68
C LYS A 333 8.69 -33.29 7.85
N PRO A 334 8.91 -32.00 8.20
CA PRO A 334 8.18 -31.37 9.30
C PRO A 334 6.66 -31.50 9.12
N GLY A 335 5.96 -32.02 10.13
CA GLY A 335 4.51 -32.21 10.11
C GLY A 335 3.96 -33.21 9.10
N GLY A 336 4.80 -34.08 8.53
CA GLY A 336 4.42 -35.17 7.63
C GLY A 336 4.87 -35.04 6.17
N SER A 337 4.53 -36.03 5.35
CA SER A 337 4.87 -36.08 3.92
C SER A 337 4.16 -35.01 3.08
N ASN A 338 4.74 -34.69 1.90
CA ASN A 338 4.12 -33.83 0.87
C ASN A 338 3.91 -32.35 1.22
N ARG A 339 4.61 -31.81 2.23
CA ARG A 339 4.58 -30.37 2.53
C ARG A 339 5.71 -29.65 1.82
N ILE A 340 5.37 -28.55 1.16
CA ILE A 340 6.33 -27.64 0.52
C ILE A 340 6.62 -26.49 1.49
N PHE A 341 7.90 -26.23 1.73
CA PHE A 341 8.35 -25.15 2.61
C PHE A 341 8.90 -23.97 1.81
N GLY A 342 8.68 -22.76 2.32
CA GLY A 342 9.17 -21.50 1.77
C GLY A 342 10.37 -20.99 2.57
N PRO A 343 10.18 -20.07 3.52
CA PRO A 343 11.27 -19.57 4.35
C PRO A 343 11.92 -20.64 5.19
N VAL A 344 13.24 -20.55 5.34
CA VAL A 344 14.06 -21.30 6.29
C VAL A 344 15.07 -20.37 6.91
N SER A 345 15.23 -20.42 8.22
CA SER A 345 16.26 -19.69 8.97
C SER A 345 16.88 -20.58 10.02
N VAL A 346 18.17 -20.38 10.26
CA VAL A 346 18.96 -21.08 11.28
C VAL A 346 19.39 -20.08 12.33
N ASN A 347 19.19 -20.41 13.60
CA ASN A 347 19.56 -19.53 14.71
C ASN A 347 21.10 -19.36 14.74
N PRO A 348 21.63 -18.14 14.60
CA PRO A 348 23.09 -17.93 14.59
C PRO A 348 23.76 -18.25 15.92
N ALA A 349 23.03 -18.20 17.03
CA ALA A 349 23.56 -18.56 18.34
C ALA A 349 23.49 -20.07 18.64
N ASN A 350 22.61 -20.81 17.96
CA ASN A 350 22.45 -22.26 18.10
C ASN A 350 22.10 -22.89 16.74
N PRO A 351 23.07 -23.45 15.99
CA PRO A 351 22.84 -23.99 14.65
C PRO A 351 21.93 -25.24 14.62
N GLU A 352 21.57 -25.81 15.77
CA GLU A 352 20.58 -26.90 15.86
C GLU A 352 19.13 -26.37 15.92
N ASP A 353 18.95 -25.06 16.18
CA ASP A 353 17.64 -24.40 16.22
C ASP A 353 17.26 -23.85 14.85
N ILE A 354 16.30 -24.49 14.21
CA ILE A 354 15.90 -24.22 12.83
C ILE A 354 14.41 -23.92 12.80
N LEU A 355 14.04 -22.86 12.08
CA LEU A 355 12.66 -22.47 11.86
C LEU A 355 12.34 -22.52 10.36
N VAL A 356 11.19 -23.14 10.02
CA VAL A 356 10.68 -23.21 8.66
C VAL A 356 9.19 -22.88 8.62
N ALA A 357 8.71 -22.37 7.49
CA ALA A 357 7.29 -22.09 7.28
C ALA A 357 6.81 -22.68 5.94
N LEU A 358 5.51 -23.01 5.86
CA LEU A 358 4.92 -23.50 4.62
C LEU A 358 5.04 -22.49 3.48
N ASN A 359 5.25 -22.99 2.27
CA ASN A 359 5.41 -22.16 1.09
C ASN A 359 4.06 -21.58 0.65
N ARG A 360 3.96 -20.25 0.63
CA ARG A 360 2.91 -19.47 -0.01
C ARG A 360 1.47 -19.97 0.21
N THR A 361 1.10 -20.19 1.47
CA THR A 361 -0.26 -20.52 1.87
C THR A 361 -0.94 -19.31 2.53
N GLN A 362 -2.28 -19.25 2.48
CA GLN A 362 -3.05 -18.19 3.15
C GLN A 362 -3.11 -18.38 4.68
N LYS A 363 -2.77 -19.57 5.18
CA LYS A 363 -2.73 -19.91 6.61
C LYS A 363 -1.45 -20.67 6.87
N THR A 364 -0.34 -19.95 6.90
CA THR A 364 0.98 -20.53 7.06
C THR A 364 1.13 -21.18 8.44
N LYS A 365 1.83 -22.31 8.46
CA LYS A 365 2.23 -23.03 9.66
C LYS A 365 3.74 -22.96 9.80
N PHE A 366 4.19 -22.74 11.03
CA PHE A 366 5.60 -22.71 11.41
C PHE A 366 5.98 -24.05 12.05
N TYR A 367 7.18 -24.53 11.76
CA TYR A 367 7.78 -25.71 12.36
C TYR A 367 9.18 -25.38 12.84
N ARG A 368 9.49 -25.76 14.08
CA ARG A 368 10.81 -25.55 14.70
C ARG A 368 11.43 -26.88 15.06
N SER A 369 12.71 -27.00 14.83
CA SER A 369 13.59 -28.06 15.33
C SER A 369 14.61 -27.46 16.28
N LEU A 370 14.98 -28.18 17.34
CA LEU A 370 16.03 -27.81 18.29
C LEU A 370 17.20 -28.81 18.27
N ASP A 371 17.19 -29.75 17.32
CA ASP A 371 18.12 -30.89 17.18
C ASP A 371 18.61 -31.04 15.75
N GLY A 372 18.84 -29.92 15.05
CA GLY A 372 19.39 -29.93 13.68
C GLY A 372 18.49 -30.59 12.64
N GLY A 373 17.18 -30.59 12.91
CA GLY A 373 16.19 -31.18 12.01
C GLY A 373 15.90 -32.66 12.23
N ALA A 374 16.36 -33.27 13.30
CA ALA A 374 16.05 -34.66 13.63
C ALA A 374 14.56 -34.79 14.02
N THR A 375 14.06 -33.86 14.85
CA THR A 375 12.64 -33.74 15.22
C THR A 375 12.09 -32.36 14.94
N TRP A 376 10.77 -32.28 14.75
CA TRP A 376 10.07 -31.03 14.41
C TRP A 376 8.79 -30.86 15.19
N LYS A 377 8.59 -29.68 15.76
CA LYS A 377 7.36 -29.29 16.45
C LYS A 377 6.66 -28.15 15.69
N GLN A 378 5.37 -28.30 15.45
CA GLN A 378 4.56 -27.16 14.96
C GLN A 378 4.42 -26.12 16.06
N GLN A 379 4.76 -24.86 15.75
CA GLN A 379 4.59 -23.74 16.64
C GLN A 379 3.14 -23.24 16.62
N GLN A 380 2.52 -23.12 17.79
CA GLN A 380 1.26 -22.39 17.90
C GLN A 380 1.57 -20.90 17.80
N SER A 381 0.75 -20.18 17.06
CA SER A 381 1.01 -18.76 16.76
C SER A 381 -0.24 -17.92 16.92
N SER A 382 -0.10 -16.70 17.42
CA SER A 382 -1.14 -15.68 17.45
C SER A 382 -0.60 -14.36 16.87
N ALA A 383 -1.49 -13.55 16.32
CA ALA A 383 -1.17 -12.25 15.73
C ALA A 383 -1.58 -11.11 16.67
N ASN A 384 -0.67 -10.17 16.89
CA ASN A 384 -0.94 -8.88 17.51
C ASN A 384 -0.86 -7.77 16.45
N ASN A 385 -2.01 -7.28 16.00
CA ASN A 385 -2.08 -6.24 14.97
C ASN A 385 -1.94 -4.86 15.60
N THR A 386 -0.94 -4.10 15.17
CA THR A 386 -0.73 -2.68 15.53
C THR A 386 -1.43 -1.72 14.56
N ILE A 387 -1.85 -2.21 13.39
CA ILE A 387 -2.58 -1.45 12.38
C ILE A 387 -4.07 -1.82 12.45
N PRO A 388 -4.98 -0.89 12.78
CA PRO A 388 -6.37 -1.21 13.14
C PRO A 388 -7.17 -1.93 12.04
N TRP A 389 -6.97 -1.58 10.76
CA TRP A 389 -7.76 -2.13 9.65
C TRP A 389 -7.36 -3.55 9.23
N TRP A 390 -6.23 -4.11 9.72
CA TRP A 390 -5.73 -5.41 9.28
C TRP A 390 -6.64 -6.56 9.73
N PRO A 391 -7.19 -7.36 8.81
CA PRO A 391 -7.97 -8.54 9.17
C PRO A 391 -7.04 -9.70 9.57
N LYS A 392 -7.50 -10.57 10.45
CA LYS A 392 -6.75 -11.76 10.91
C LYS A 392 -6.21 -12.62 9.77
N LYS A 393 -6.90 -12.66 8.61
CA LYS A 393 -6.49 -13.43 7.42
C LYS A 393 -5.23 -12.92 6.72
N PHE A 394 -4.73 -11.73 7.07
CA PHE A 394 -3.49 -11.18 6.52
C PHE A 394 -2.24 -11.67 7.25
N PHE A 395 -2.38 -12.22 8.44
CA PHE A 395 -1.28 -12.80 9.19
C PHE A 395 -0.66 -14.00 8.47
N ALA A 396 0.65 -13.97 8.25
CA ALA A 396 1.45 -15.02 7.65
C ALA A 396 0.91 -15.51 6.28
N ASN A 397 0.36 -14.58 5.49
CA ASN A 397 -0.25 -14.85 4.20
C ASN A 397 0.81 -14.78 3.09
N HIS A 398 1.10 -15.90 2.43
CA HIS A 398 2.12 -15.96 1.36
C HIS A 398 3.50 -15.46 1.81
N MET A 399 4.02 -15.99 2.92
CA MET A 399 5.32 -15.60 3.47
C MET A 399 6.45 -15.69 2.42
N ALA A 400 7.37 -14.71 2.47
CA ALA A 400 8.52 -14.64 1.57
C ALA A 400 9.85 -14.93 2.27
N ALA A 401 10.11 -14.28 3.42
CA ALA A 401 11.37 -14.40 4.15
C ALA A 401 11.12 -14.54 5.65
N MET A 402 12.10 -15.09 6.36
CA MET A 402 12.08 -15.24 7.80
C MET A 402 13.52 -15.34 8.29
N GLU A 403 13.87 -14.56 9.34
CA GLU A 403 15.22 -14.49 9.86
C GLU A 403 15.25 -14.41 11.38
N PHE A 404 16.11 -15.21 12.02
CA PHE A 404 16.46 -15.01 13.41
C PHE A 404 17.26 -13.72 13.59
N ASP A 405 16.98 -12.99 14.66
CA ASP A 405 17.77 -11.82 15.02
C ASP A 405 19.15 -12.28 15.59
N PRO A 406 20.27 -11.86 14.97
CA PRO A 406 21.59 -12.30 15.41
C PRO A 406 22.04 -11.64 16.72
N LYS A 407 21.37 -10.58 17.17
CA LYS A 407 21.73 -9.79 18.37
C LYS A 407 20.78 -10.00 19.53
N VAL A 408 19.54 -10.44 19.28
CA VAL A 408 18.50 -10.57 20.31
C VAL A 408 17.98 -12.01 20.35
N PRO A 409 18.40 -12.82 21.32
CA PRO A 409 17.96 -14.21 21.46
C PRO A 409 16.44 -14.34 21.53
N GLY A 410 15.89 -15.28 20.79
CA GLY A 410 14.44 -15.53 20.73
C GLY A 410 13.65 -14.60 19.80
N ARG A 411 14.25 -13.51 19.31
CA ARG A 411 13.62 -12.63 18.33
C ARG A 411 13.71 -13.20 16.93
N VAL A 412 12.59 -13.15 16.22
CA VAL A 412 12.50 -13.56 14.80
C VAL A 412 11.64 -12.54 14.03
N TRP A 413 12.04 -12.24 12.82
CA TRP A 413 11.30 -11.45 11.87
C TRP A 413 10.81 -12.31 10.72
N PHE A 414 9.62 -12.02 10.18
CA PHE A 414 9.21 -12.55 8.89
C PHE A 414 8.44 -11.53 8.06
N THR A 415 8.36 -11.78 6.76
CA THR A 415 7.64 -10.96 5.80
C THR A 415 6.61 -11.76 5.04
N ASP A 416 5.52 -11.10 4.66
CA ASP A 416 4.43 -11.71 3.92
C ASP A 416 3.87 -10.76 2.84
N TRP A 417 2.72 -11.13 2.24
CA TRP A 417 2.10 -10.36 1.15
C TRP A 417 1.68 -8.94 1.57
N TYR A 418 1.49 -8.68 2.86
CA TYR A 418 0.94 -7.40 3.32
C TYR A 418 1.91 -6.59 4.17
N GLY A 419 2.96 -7.19 4.71
CA GLY A 419 3.90 -6.46 5.54
C GLY A 419 4.93 -7.31 6.29
N VAL A 420 5.25 -6.86 7.50
CA VAL A 420 6.34 -7.37 8.33
C VAL A 420 5.83 -7.71 9.71
N TRP A 421 6.33 -8.81 10.27
CA TRP A 421 5.98 -9.32 11.57
C TRP A 421 7.23 -9.64 12.39
N ARG A 422 7.16 -9.44 13.70
CA ARG A 422 8.23 -9.77 14.63
C ARG A 422 7.66 -10.50 15.85
N THR A 423 8.38 -11.49 16.34
CA THR A 423 8.26 -11.97 17.71
C THR A 423 9.52 -11.65 18.48
N ASP A 424 9.40 -11.31 19.74
CA ASP A 424 10.54 -11.12 20.64
C ASP A 424 10.78 -12.35 21.53
N ASP A 425 9.88 -13.35 21.47
CA ASP A 425 10.03 -14.63 22.18
C ASP A 425 9.48 -15.81 21.37
N LEU A 426 10.36 -16.47 20.63
CA LEU A 426 10.03 -17.69 19.88
C LEU A 426 9.77 -18.91 20.79
N ASN A 427 10.07 -18.84 22.11
CA ASN A 427 9.84 -19.91 23.07
C ASN A 427 8.45 -19.84 23.70
N ALA A 428 7.74 -18.73 23.58
CA ALA A 428 6.36 -18.58 24.04
C ALA A 428 5.40 -19.59 23.40
N ASN A 429 4.33 -19.91 24.11
CA ASN A 429 3.29 -20.83 23.57
C ASN A 429 1.87 -20.31 23.94
N PRO A 430 1.12 -19.72 23.02
CA PRO A 430 1.49 -19.49 21.60
C PRO A 430 2.57 -18.43 21.43
N VAL A 431 3.34 -18.54 20.35
CA VAL A 431 4.24 -17.47 19.88
C VAL A 431 3.40 -16.28 19.45
N VAL A 432 3.66 -15.11 20.02
CA VAL A 432 2.98 -13.86 19.67
C VAL A 432 3.79 -13.12 18.60
N TRP A 433 3.17 -12.93 17.42
CA TRP A 433 3.74 -12.16 16.33
C TRP A 433 3.09 -10.78 16.24
N THR A 434 3.87 -9.75 16.46
CA THR A 434 3.42 -8.36 16.37
C THR A 434 3.64 -7.83 14.98
N ASN A 435 2.64 -7.09 14.46
CA ASN A 435 2.71 -6.40 13.18
C ASN A 435 3.66 -5.21 13.27
N TYR A 436 4.65 -5.19 12.40
CA TYR A 436 5.66 -4.14 12.27
C TYR A 436 5.56 -3.43 10.91
N ALA A 437 4.35 -3.11 10.45
CA ALA A 437 4.14 -2.46 9.16
C ALA A 437 4.11 -0.92 9.22
N ALA A 438 4.28 -0.30 10.40
CA ALA A 438 4.28 1.16 10.54
C ALA A 438 5.35 1.81 9.65
N GLY A 439 4.95 2.78 8.79
CA GLY A 439 5.84 3.45 7.84
C GLY A 439 6.11 2.67 6.54
N HIS A 440 5.68 1.42 6.43
CA HIS A 440 5.68 0.67 5.19
C HIS A 440 4.39 0.99 4.41
N GLU A 441 4.47 2.04 3.57
CA GLU A 441 3.32 2.54 2.80
C GLU A 441 3.42 2.03 1.34
N GLU A 442 2.93 0.82 1.09
CA GLU A 442 3.06 0.14 -0.22
C GLU A 442 1.72 -0.27 -0.82
N VAL A 443 0.76 0.63 -0.88
CA VAL A 443 -0.45 0.39 -1.67
C VAL A 443 -0.31 0.94 -3.08
N VAL A 444 -1.09 0.38 -4.02
CA VAL A 444 -1.21 0.83 -5.41
C VAL A 444 -2.62 1.38 -5.62
N PRO A 445 -2.84 2.69 -5.46
CA PRO A 445 -4.16 3.27 -5.62
C PRO A 445 -4.59 3.36 -7.09
N PHE A 446 -5.88 3.08 -7.33
CA PHE A 446 -6.54 3.26 -8.63
C PHE A 446 -7.35 4.55 -8.70
N THR A 447 -7.81 5.05 -7.56
CA THR A 447 -8.70 6.20 -7.47
C THR A 447 -8.57 6.92 -6.14
N LEU A 448 -8.69 8.25 -6.19
CA LEU A 448 -8.74 9.14 -5.04
C LEU A 448 -9.92 10.08 -5.23
N VAL A 449 -10.66 10.34 -4.17
CA VAL A 449 -11.78 11.28 -4.17
C VAL A 449 -11.74 12.11 -2.89
N SER A 450 -11.79 13.45 -3.03
CA SER A 450 -11.92 14.39 -1.93
C SER A 450 -13.20 15.23 -2.16
N PRO A 451 -14.36 14.80 -1.63
CA PRO A 451 -15.62 15.49 -1.84
C PRO A 451 -15.64 16.83 -1.09
N PRO A 452 -16.54 17.78 -1.44
CA PRO A 452 -16.62 19.08 -0.78
C PRO A 452 -17.14 19.02 0.66
N ARG A 453 -17.70 17.90 1.09
CA ARG A 453 -18.17 17.61 2.46
C ARG A 453 -17.93 16.13 2.80
N GLY A 454 -17.77 15.83 4.08
CA GLY A 454 -17.54 14.48 4.58
C GLY A 454 -16.04 14.18 4.72
N PRO A 455 -15.55 13.01 4.29
CA PRO A 455 -14.15 12.66 4.46
C PRO A 455 -13.22 13.58 3.67
N ILE A 456 -12.05 13.84 4.23
CA ILE A 456 -11.03 14.63 3.51
C ILE A 456 -10.51 13.87 2.28
N LEU A 457 -10.49 12.53 2.35
CA LEU A 457 -10.07 11.64 1.28
C LEU A 457 -10.77 10.28 1.40
N VAL A 458 -11.21 9.72 0.27
CA VAL A 458 -11.52 8.29 0.12
C VAL A 458 -10.58 7.74 -0.95
N SER A 459 -9.89 6.65 -0.64
CA SER A 459 -8.95 6.00 -1.56
C SER A 459 -9.42 4.60 -1.93
N GLY A 460 -9.35 4.26 -3.22
CA GLY A 460 -9.54 2.90 -3.73
C GLY A 460 -8.21 2.34 -4.21
N VAL A 461 -7.84 1.17 -3.71
CA VAL A 461 -6.52 0.59 -3.91
C VAL A 461 -6.59 -0.87 -4.36
N ALA A 462 -5.49 -1.38 -4.92
CA ALA A 462 -5.31 -2.79 -5.22
C ALA A 462 -5.11 -3.62 -3.95
N ASP A 463 -5.49 -4.90 -3.99
CA ASP A 463 -5.24 -5.95 -3.01
C ASP A 463 -5.92 -5.80 -1.64
N VAL A 464 -6.26 -4.60 -1.21
CA VAL A 464 -6.80 -4.33 0.15
C VAL A 464 -8.05 -3.45 0.14
N ASP A 465 -8.78 -3.35 -0.99
CA ASP A 465 -10.05 -2.62 -1.15
C ASP A 465 -9.87 -1.09 -1.22
N GLY A 466 -9.74 -0.42 -0.09
CA GLY A 466 -9.63 1.03 0.02
C GLY A 466 -9.95 1.53 1.41
N PHE A 467 -9.83 2.86 1.60
CA PHE A 467 -9.88 3.47 2.92
C PHE A 467 -10.66 4.78 2.95
N TYR A 468 -11.29 5.02 4.10
CA TYR A 468 -11.98 6.24 4.47
C TYR A 468 -11.08 7.04 5.42
N HIS A 469 -10.64 8.25 5.02
CA HIS A 469 -9.72 9.09 5.77
C HIS A 469 -10.44 10.32 6.32
N ASN A 470 -10.80 10.34 7.59
CA ASN A 470 -11.45 11.47 8.27
C ASN A 470 -10.85 11.81 9.64
N GLN A 471 -9.96 10.97 10.16
CA GLN A 471 -9.32 11.17 11.47
C GLN A 471 -7.94 11.86 11.39
N GLY A 472 -7.56 12.30 10.19
CA GLY A 472 -6.24 12.81 9.85
C GLY A 472 -5.55 11.93 8.80
N LEU A 473 -4.61 12.52 8.07
CA LEU A 473 -3.88 11.83 7.01
C LEU A 473 -2.63 11.08 7.56
N ASP A 474 -2.24 11.38 8.77
CA ASP A 474 -1.16 10.78 9.55
C ASP A 474 -1.63 9.66 10.51
N THR A 475 -2.94 9.38 10.52
CA THR A 475 -3.56 8.36 11.36
C THR A 475 -4.00 7.17 10.52
N TYR A 476 -3.67 5.95 10.97
CA TYR A 476 -4.11 4.74 10.27
C TYR A 476 -5.63 4.60 10.28
N PRO A 477 -6.25 4.24 9.15
CA PRO A 477 -7.68 3.98 9.08
C PRO A 477 -8.10 2.89 10.08
N SER A 478 -9.28 3.04 10.66
CA SER A 478 -9.82 2.05 11.59
C SER A 478 -10.31 0.78 10.87
N GLN A 479 -10.70 0.90 9.58
CA GLN A 479 -11.21 -0.19 8.77
C GLN A 479 -11.03 0.07 7.28
N ARG A 480 -11.15 -0.97 6.48
CA ARG A 480 -11.28 -0.88 5.01
C ARG A 480 -12.72 -0.50 4.64
N LEU A 481 -12.94 -0.10 3.37
CA LEU A 481 -14.27 0.32 2.92
C LEU A 481 -15.36 -0.74 3.14
N GLY A 482 -15.11 -2.02 2.88
CA GLY A 482 -16.08 -3.10 3.12
C GLY A 482 -17.31 -3.09 2.20
N LEU A 483 -18.27 -3.99 2.43
CA LEU A 483 -19.49 -4.16 1.61
C LEU A 483 -20.76 -4.33 2.46
N GLY A 484 -20.85 -3.63 3.58
CA GLY A 484 -22.03 -3.66 4.47
C GLY A 484 -22.15 -4.89 5.36
N GLU A 485 -21.43 -5.97 5.08
CA GLU A 485 -21.38 -7.17 5.91
C GLU A 485 -19.97 -7.39 6.47
N PRO A 486 -19.83 -7.84 7.73
CA PRO A 486 -18.54 -8.10 8.34
C PRO A 486 -17.68 -9.05 7.50
N GLY A 487 -16.47 -8.63 7.18
CA GLY A 487 -15.51 -9.44 6.43
C GLY A 487 -15.70 -9.46 4.91
N LYS A 488 -16.79 -8.93 4.36
CA LYS A 488 -16.96 -8.72 2.92
C LYS A 488 -16.30 -7.42 2.48
N SER A 489 -15.46 -7.49 1.45
CA SER A 489 -14.74 -6.37 0.87
C SER A 489 -14.34 -6.71 -0.56
N PHE A 490 -14.09 -5.71 -1.38
CA PHE A 490 -13.40 -5.95 -2.65
C PHE A 490 -11.95 -6.38 -2.38
N GLN A 491 -11.31 -6.97 -3.36
CA GLN A 491 -9.85 -7.02 -3.42
C GLN A 491 -9.34 -5.67 -3.92
N ASP A 492 -9.96 -5.16 -4.99
CA ASP A 492 -9.58 -3.93 -5.66
C ASP A 492 -10.79 -2.99 -5.76
N THR A 493 -10.61 -1.72 -5.45
CA THR A 493 -11.55 -0.64 -5.80
C THR A 493 -10.96 0.18 -6.95
N TYR A 494 -11.54 0.06 -8.15
CA TYR A 494 -11.00 0.66 -9.37
C TYR A 494 -11.41 2.11 -9.58
N SER A 495 -12.59 2.51 -9.12
CA SER A 495 -13.09 3.87 -9.26
C SER A 495 -14.13 4.21 -8.20
N ILE A 496 -14.13 5.48 -7.77
CA ILE A 496 -15.09 6.07 -6.84
C ILE A 496 -15.59 7.37 -7.44
N ALA A 497 -16.87 7.68 -7.29
CA ALA A 497 -17.48 8.96 -7.65
C ALA A 497 -18.51 9.38 -6.61
N TYR A 498 -18.84 10.67 -6.57
CA TYR A 498 -19.88 11.20 -5.71
C TYR A 498 -20.86 12.10 -6.49
N CYS A 499 -22.05 12.34 -5.93
CA CYS A 499 -23.05 13.22 -6.47
C CYS A 499 -22.76 14.66 -6.03
N GLU A 500 -22.54 15.60 -6.94
CA GLU A 500 -22.11 16.97 -6.62
C GLU A 500 -23.09 17.71 -5.70
N THR A 501 -24.41 17.58 -5.93
CA THR A 501 -25.43 18.22 -5.08
C THR A 501 -25.66 17.47 -3.76
N LYS A 502 -25.19 16.21 -3.65
CA LYS A 502 -25.31 15.36 -2.47
C LYS A 502 -23.97 14.62 -2.22
N PRO A 503 -22.90 15.32 -1.79
CA PRO A 503 -21.55 14.78 -1.77
C PRO A 503 -21.33 13.54 -0.89
N LEU A 504 -22.22 13.28 0.05
CA LEU A 504 -22.20 12.05 0.87
C LEU A 504 -22.81 10.84 0.15
N GLN A 505 -23.51 11.06 -0.97
CA GLN A 505 -23.98 10.00 -1.85
C GLN A 505 -22.87 9.62 -2.82
N MET A 506 -22.32 8.42 -2.67
CA MET A 506 -21.17 7.95 -3.42
C MET A 506 -21.46 6.63 -4.09
N VAL A 507 -20.70 6.33 -5.14
CA VAL A 507 -20.64 5.03 -5.80
C VAL A 507 -19.19 4.61 -5.96
N ARG A 508 -18.92 3.32 -5.80
CA ARG A 508 -17.64 2.71 -6.16
C ARG A 508 -17.82 1.42 -6.93
N VAL A 509 -16.86 1.09 -7.75
CA VAL A 509 -16.82 -0.15 -8.53
C VAL A 509 -15.49 -0.85 -8.34
N GLY A 510 -15.53 -2.19 -8.31
CA GLY A 510 -14.36 -3.01 -8.04
C GLY A 510 -14.65 -4.49 -8.09
N GLY A 511 -13.89 -5.27 -7.35
CA GLY A 511 -14.09 -6.71 -7.26
C GLY A 511 -12.83 -7.48 -6.89
N ASN A 512 -12.79 -8.74 -7.32
CA ASN A 512 -11.66 -9.63 -7.13
C ASN A 512 -11.18 -10.17 -8.47
N ARG A 513 -10.01 -9.71 -8.91
CA ARG A 513 -9.41 -10.11 -10.20
C ARG A 513 -8.90 -11.57 -10.22
N TRP A 514 -8.69 -12.19 -9.05
CA TRP A 514 -8.20 -13.56 -8.98
C TRP A 514 -9.27 -14.60 -9.32
N ASN A 515 -10.52 -14.30 -9.01
CA ASN A 515 -11.66 -15.18 -9.30
C ASN A 515 -12.70 -14.54 -10.24
N SER A 516 -12.39 -13.38 -10.82
CA SER A 516 -13.23 -12.64 -11.76
C SER A 516 -14.63 -12.27 -11.21
N THR A 517 -14.74 -12.06 -9.89
CA THR A 517 -15.98 -11.57 -9.28
C THR A 517 -15.95 -10.05 -9.16
N TYR A 518 -16.83 -9.38 -9.90
CA TYR A 518 -16.88 -7.93 -10.01
C TYR A 518 -18.26 -7.39 -9.68
N THR A 519 -18.33 -6.21 -9.07
CA THR A 519 -19.56 -5.50 -8.75
C THR A 519 -19.24 -4.05 -8.39
N GLY A 520 -20.17 -3.36 -7.77
CA GLY A 520 -19.98 -2.07 -7.13
C GLY A 520 -20.78 -1.96 -5.86
N ALA A 521 -20.75 -0.78 -5.25
CA ALA A 521 -21.49 -0.45 -4.05
C ALA A 521 -21.82 1.04 -4.02
N THR A 522 -22.92 1.41 -3.35
CA THR A 522 -23.33 2.78 -3.06
C THR A 522 -23.15 3.08 -1.58
N SER A 523 -22.92 4.35 -1.26
CA SER A 523 -22.83 4.90 0.10
C SER A 523 -23.74 6.12 0.21
N THR A 524 -24.32 6.33 1.39
CA THR A 524 -25.14 7.49 1.71
C THR A 524 -24.52 8.37 2.80
N ASP A 525 -23.37 7.98 3.32
CA ASP A 525 -22.66 8.59 4.46
C ASP A 525 -21.24 9.04 4.15
N GLY A 526 -20.97 9.30 2.87
CA GLY A 526 -19.66 9.78 2.40
C GLY A 526 -18.59 8.68 2.28
N GLY A 527 -19.01 7.43 2.21
CA GLY A 527 -18.11 6.29 2.05
C GLY A 527 -17.68 5.62 3.35
N LEU A 528 -18.32 5.95 4.48
CA LEU A 528 -18.08 5.27 5.75
C LEU A 528 -18.65 3.85 5.70
N THR A 529 -19.88 3.70 5.17
CA THR A 529 -20.52 2.41 4.93
C THR A 529 -20.92 2.26 3.47
N TRP A 530 -20.97 1.01 2.99
CA TRP A 530 -21.24 0.69 1.60
C TRP A 530 -22.24 -0.45 1.47
N GLN A 531 -23.24 -0.25 0.62
CA GLN A 531 -24.21 -1.27 0.23
C GLN A 531 -23.86 -1.80 -1.17
N GLN A 532 -23.61 -3.10 -1.29
CA GLN A 532 -23.33 -3.74 -2.57
C GLN A 532 -24.51 -3.58 -3.53
N PHE A 533 -24.23 -3.44 -4.84
CA PHE A 533 -25.26 -3.48 -5.89
C PHE A 533 -26.11 -4.74 -5.81
N ALA A 534 -27.40 -4.60 -6.05
CA ALA A 534 -28.33 -5.72 -6.10
C ALA A 534 -28.00 -6.64 -7.29
N SER A 535 -27.51 -6.10 -8.40
CA SER A 535 -27.05 -6.87 -9.56
C SER A 535 -25.83 -6.21 -10.20
N PHE A 536 -25.03 -7.00 -10.93
CA PHE A 536 -24.00 -6.53 -11.85
C PHE A 536 -23.69 -7.67 -12.83
N PRO A 537 -23.44 -7.41 -14.13
CA PRO A 537 -23.20 -8.46 -15.09
C PRO A 537 -21.98 -9.32 -14.75
N ASP A 538 -22.13 -10.63 -14.79
CA ASP A 538 -21.08 -11.59 -14.45
C ASP A 538 -19.83 -11.42 -15.33
N ASN A 539 -18.67 -11.70 -14.76
CA ASN A 539 -17.36 -11.64 -15.42
C ASN A 539 -17.05 -10.28 -16.10
N THR A 540 -17.77 -9.23 -15.75
CA THR A 540 -17.62 -7.90 -16.31
C THR A 540 -16.79 -7.02 -15.38
N MET A 541 -15.52 -6.79 -15.70
CA MET A 541 -14.63 -5.96 -14.90
C MET A 541 -14.97 -4.48 -15.09
N PRO A 542 -15.48 -3.77 -14.05
CA PRO A 542 -15.70 -2.33 -14.11
C PRO A 542 -14.36 -1.58 -14.04
N MET A 543 -14.27 -0.44 -14.72
CA MET A 543 -13.03 0.33 -14.80
C MET A 543 -13.16 1.72 -14.19
N ARG A 544 -14.08 2.53 -14.70
CA ARG A 544 -14.33 3.90 -14.24
C ARG A 544 -15.82 4.12 -14.07
N VAL A 545 -16.19 4.86 -13.02
CA VAL A 545 -17.57 5.28 -12.77
C VAL A 545 -17.66 6.79 -12.70
N ALA A 546 -18.70 7.34 -13.30
CA ALA A 546 -19.11 8.74 -13.14
C ALA A 546 -20.58 8.78 -12.70
N MET A 547 -20.87 9.53 -11.63
CA MET A 547 -22.19 9.70 -11.05
C MET A 547 -22.78 11.03 -11.47
N SER A 548 -24.07 11.06 -11.78
CA SER A 548 -24.81 12.29 -12.07
C SER A 548 -24.66 13.33 -10.97
N ALA A 549 -24.47 14.59 -11.34
CA ALA A 549 -24.34 15.70 -10.39
C ALA A 549 -25.57 15.87 -9.49
N THR A 550 -26.76 15.52 -9.97
CA THR A 550 -28.05 15.81 -9.31
C THR A 550 -28.83 14.57 -8.87
N ASN A 551 -28.56 13.41 -9.50
CA ASN A 551 -29.24 12.14 -9.22
C ASN A 551 -28.26 11.03 -8.81
N PRO A 552 -28.15 10.68 -7.52
CA PRO A 552 -27.19 9.68 -7.04
C PRO A 552 -27.50 8.24 -7.50
N ASN A 553 -28.70 7.98 -8.05
CA ASN A 553 -29.07 6.67 -8.60
C ASN A 553 -28.68 6.50 -10.07
N LEU A 554 -28.28 7.61 -10.74
CA LEU A 554 -27.85 7.61 -12.14
C LEU A 554 -26.33 7.66 -12.22
N PHE A 555 -25.71 6.60 -12.78
CA PHE A 555 -24.28 6.59 -13.07
C PHE A 555 -23.93 5.69 -14.27
N VAL A 556 -22.82 6.03 -14.88
CA VAL A 556 -22.23 5.31 -16.03
C VAL A 556 -20.95 4.62 -15.58
N VAL A 557 -20.77 3.38 -16.02
CA VAL A 557 -19.58 2.56 -15.71
C VAL A 557 -18.92 2.10 -17.00
N THR A 558 -17.66 2.45 -17.22
CA THR A 558 -16.86 1.82 -18.26
C THR A 558 -16.39 0.45 -17.81
N VAL A 559 -16.32 -0.51 -18.71
CA VAL A 559 -15.90 -1.88 -18.40
C VAL A 559 -14.70 -2.28 -19.26
N SER A 560 -13.90 -3.20 -18.77
CA SER A 560 -12.71 -3.68 -19.47
C SER A 560 -13.11 -4.43 -20.74
N GLN A 561 -12.61 -3.98 -21.89
CA GLN A 561 -12.81 -4.59 -23.22
C GLN A 561 -14.27 -4.81 -23.62
N GLY A 562 -15.22 -4.16 -22.93
CA GLY A 562 -16.65 -4.30 -23.13
C GLY A 562 -17.36 -2.97 -23.35
N GLN A 563 -18.63 -3.06 -23.72
CA GLN A 563 -19.52 -1.91 -23.88
C GLN A 563 -19.82 -1.29 -22.49
N PRO A 564 -19.66 0.02 -22.31
CA PRO A 564 -20.02 0.69 -21.07
C PRO A 564 -21.46 0.43 -20.64
N LEU A 565 -21.70 0.49 -19.34
CA LEU A 565 -22.98 0.20 -18.70
C LEU A 565 -23.53 1.46 -18.01
N ARG A 566 -24.85 1.54 -17.91
CA ARG A 566 -25.58 2.60 -17.22
C ARG A 566 -26.64 2.01 -16.30
N THR A 567 -26.86 2.66 -15.16
CA THR A 567 -27.99 2.41 -14.25
C THR A 567 -28.72 3.74 -13.97
N THR A 568 -30.01 3.67 -13.67
CA THR A 568 -30.84 4.81 -13.20
C THR A 568 -31.48 4.55 -11.84
N ASP A 569 -31.24 3.40 -11.26
CA ASP A 569 -31.85 2.86 -10.05
C ASP A 569 -30.84 2.44 -8.97
N GLY A 570 -29.63 3.03 -9.02
CA GLY A 570 -28.61 2.79 -8.01
C GLY A 570 -27.90 1.43 -8.11
N GLY A 571 -27.94 0.79 -9.29
CA GLY A 571 -27.29 -0.51 -9.52
C GLY A 571 -28.21 -1.72 -9.29
N MET A 572 -29.53 -1.52 -9.32
CA MET A 572 -30.49 -2.64 -9.35
C MET A 572 -30.57 -3.25 -10.74
N THR A 573 -30.60 -2.42 -11.80
CA THR A 573 -30.61 -2.86 -13.20
C THR A 573 -29.57 -2.13 -14.05
N TRP A 574 -29.16 -2.78 -15.14
CA TRP A 574 -28.08 -2.26 -16.01
C TRP A 574 -28.45 -2.32 -17.48
N GLN A 575 -28.11 -1.26 -18.19
CA GLN A 575 -28.31 -1.11 -19.63
C GLN A 575 -26.97 -0.83 -20.29
N LYS A 576 -26.77 -1.34 -21.51
CA LYS A 576 -25.62 -1.00 -22.35
C LYS A 576 -25.76 0.43 -22.86
N VAL A 577 -24.68 1.19 -22.81
CA VAL A 577 -24.60 2.56 -23.34
C VAL A 577 -24.36 2.51 -24.83
N SER A 578 -25.12 3.27 -25.61
CA SER A 578 -24.91 3.37 -27.06
C SER A 578 -23.92 4.49 -27.44
N GLY A 579 -23.31 4.39 -28.61
CA GLY A 579 -22.44 5.42 -29.16
C GLY A 579 -21.02 5.49 -28.62
N LEU A 580 -20.65 4.68 -27.62
CA LEU A 580 -19.29 4.58 -27.10
C LEU A 580 -18.55 3.34 -27.62
N PRO A 581 -17.21 3.43 -27.81
CA PRO A 581 -16.40 2.25 -28.07
C PRO A 581 -16.28 1.38 -26.82
N ASN A 582 -15.87 0.12 -27.00
CA ASN A 582 -15.48 -0.73 -25.89
C ASN A 582 -14.38 -0.08 -25.07
N GLY A 583 -14.44 -0.25 -23.74
CA GLY A 583 -13.45 0.25 -22.80
C GLY A 583 -12.06 -0.37 -23.01
N PRO A 584 -11.02 0.28 -22.51
CA PRO A 584 -9.66 -0.24 -22.55
C PRO A 584 -9.52 -1.49 -21.68
N GLY A 585 -8.50 -2.33 -21.95
CA GLY A 585 -8.16 -3.43 -21.06
C GLY A 585 -7.69 -2.94 -19.69
N GLY A 586 -8.11 -3.62 -18.64
CA GLY A 586 -7.77 -3.30 -17.25
C GLY A 586 -7.14 -4.48 -16.50
N PRO A 587 -6.89 -4.37 -15.16
CA PRO A 587 -7.16 -3.22 -14.28
C PRO A 587 -6.07 -2.13 -14.33
N TRP A 588 -4.90 -2.41 -14.88
CA TRP A 588 -3.70 -1.56 -14.81
C TRP A 588 -3.71 -0.39 -15.81
N ASN A 589 -4.88 0.07 -16.17
CA ASN A 589 -5.09 1.28 -16.96
C ASN A 589 -5.61 2.41 -16.05
N TRP A 590 -4.72 3.36 -15.72
CA TRP A 590 -5.05 4.51 -14.87
C TRP A 590 -5.68 5.70 -15.61
N SER A 591 -5.85 5.62 -16.94
CA SER A 591 -6.48 6.69 -17.71
C SER A 591 -7.90 6.99 -17.20
N GLN A 592 -8.22 8.27 -17.05
CA GLN A 592 -9.51 8.78 -16.59
C GLN A 592 -10.29 9.26 -17.81
N SER A 593 -11.04 8.36 -18.43
CA SER A 593 -11.72 8.62 -19.70
C SER A 593 -13.11 9.23 -19.54
N LEU A 594 -13.77 9.02 -18.39
CA LEU A 594 -15.17 9.30 -18.14
C LEU A 594 -15.33 10.38 -17.07
N ALA A 595 -16.16 11.39 -17.30
CA ALA A 595 -16.53 12.40 -16.33
C ALA A 595 -18.02 12.76 -16.46
N ALA A 596 -18.66 13.13 -15.34
CA ALA A 596 -19.99 13.75 -15.34
C ALA A 596 -19.85 15.28 -15.35
N ASP A 597 -20.79 15.99 -15.93
CA ASP A 597 -20.90 17.43 -15.78
C ASP A 597 -21.25 17.76 -14.30
N PRO A 598 -20.57 18.69 -13.64
CA PRO A 598 -20.76 18.95 -12.22
C PRO A 598 -22.05 19.72 -11.88
N VAL A 599 -22.76 20.22 -12.90
CA VAL A 599 -23.98 21.02 -12.75
C VAL A 599 -25.18 20.35 -13.43
N ASP A 600 -24.98 19.84 -14.65
CA ASP A 600 -26.03 19.19 -15.44
C ASP A 600 -26.02 17.68 -15.20
N GLY A 601 -26.96 17.19 -14.39
CA GLY A 601 -27.05 15.78 -14.04
C GLY A 601 -27.32 14.79 -15.19
N ASN A 602 -27.68 15.27 -16.38
CA ASN A 602 -27.91 14.44 -17.55
C ASN A 602 -26.70 14.42 -18.51
N THR A 603 -25.69 15.26 -18.27
CA THR A 603 -24.54 15.38 -19.17
C THR A 603 -23.35 14.59 -18.67
N PHE A 604 -22.79 13.77 -19.57
CA PHE A 604 -21.55 13.00 -19.34
C PHE A 604 -20.60 13.17 -20.52
N TYR A 605 -19.31 13.08 -20.26
CA TYR A 605 -18.23 13.21 -21.24
C TYR A 605 -17.35 11.96 -21.23
N TYR A 606 -16.89 11.56 -22.42
CA TYR A 606 -15.96 10.45 -22.57
C TYR A 606 -14.90 10.76 -23.63
N TYR A 607 -13.64 10.41 -23.34
CA TYR A 607 -12.55 10.51 -24.32
C TYR A 607 -11.99 9.15 -24.67
N ALA A 608 -11.92 8.86 -25.96
CA ALA A 608 -11.24 7.68 -26.49
C ALA A 608 -10.78 7.90 -27.95
N LYS A 609 -9.60 7.40 -28.28
CA LYS A 609 -9.10 7.31 -29.66
C LYS A 609 -9.25 8.63 -30.45
N ARG A 610 -8.78 9.75 -29.90
CA ARG A 610 -8.83 11.11 -30.46
C ARG A 610 -10.19 11.82 -30.37
N LYS A 611 -11.24 11.13 -29.97
CA LYS A 611 -12.61 11.64 -29.99
C LYS A 611 -13.09 11.98 -28.59
N VAL A 612 -13.80 13.09 -28.47
CA VAL A 612 -14.61 13.42 -27.30
C VAL A 612 -16.05 13.11 -27.64
N TYR A 613 -16.66 12.36 -26.76
CA TYR A 613 -18.07 11.97 -26.81
C TYR A 613 -18.82 12.68 -25.70
N ARG A 614 -20.06 13.08 -25.96
CA ARG A 614 -20.95 13.71 -24.99
C ARG A 614 -22.31 13.03 -25.00
N SER A 615 -22.85 12.80 -23.83
CA SER A 615 -24.24 12.45 -23.58
C SER A 615 -24.97 13.65 -23.00
N ASN A 616 -26.26 13.83 -23.35
CA ASN A 616 -27.18 14.79 -22.73
C ASN A 616 -28.47 14.10 -22.26
N ASP A 617 -28.51 12.79 -22.24
CA ASP A 617 -29.68 11.95 -21.93
C ASP A 617 -29.43 11.01 -20.73
N GLY A 618 -28.60 11.47 -19.78
CA GLY A 618 -28.24 10.70 -18.61
C GLY A 618 -27.34 9.49 -18.90
N GLY A 619 -26.50 9.58 -19.92
CA GLY A 619 -25.55 8.52 -20.26
C GLY A 619 -26.15 7.34 -21.03
N SER A 620 -27.38 7.46 -21.59
CA SER A 620 -28.01 6.41 -22.39
C SER A 620 -27.34 6.28 -23.75
N SER A 621 -27.08 7.45 -24.38
CA SER A 621 -26.38 7.50 -25.65
C SER A 621 -25.31 8.60 -25.66
N PHE A 622 -24.26 8.40 -26.44
CA PHE A 622 -23.18 9.36 -26.63
C PHE A 622 -22.97 9.67 -28.10
N GLN A 623 -22.72 10.93 -28.38
CA GLN A 623 -22.39 11.43 -29.71
C GLN A 623 -20.99 12.03 -29.73
N ILE A 624 -20.28 11.89 -30.84
CA ILE A 624 -18.98 12.54 -31.05
C ILE A 624 -19.23 14.05 -31.18
N VAL A 625 -18.61 14.82 -30.31
CA VAL A 625 -18.68 16.30 -30.35
C VAL A 625 -17.36 16.92 -30.83
N ASN A 626 -16.26 16.17 -30.75
CA ASN A 626 -14.96 16.57 -31.29
C ASN A 626 -14.14 15.35 -31.70
N ASP A 627 -13.41 15.41 -32.81
CA ASP A 627 -12.54 14.34 -33.35
C ASP A 627 -11.17 14.87 -33.78
N SER A 628 -10.86 16.13 -33.48
CA SER A 628 -9.65 16.83 -33.94
C SER A 628 -8.45 16.65 -32.98
N LEU A 629 -8.63 16.02 -31.83
CA LEU A 629 -7.59 15.85 -30.81
C LEU A 629 -6.53 14.80 -31.21
N ARG A 630 -5.41 14.82 -30.51
CA ARG A 630 -4.35 13.82 -30.70
C ARG A 630 -4.68 12.53 -29.98
N ASN A 631 -4.23 11.39 -30.53
CA ASN A 631 -4.37 10.10 -29.84
C ASN A 631 -3.28 9.98 -28.78
N GLU A 632 -3.68 9.58 -27.56
CA GLU A 632 -2.77 9.26 -26.46
C GLU A 632 -3.35 8.14 -25.61
N GLY A 633 -2.52 7.14 -25.29
CA GLY A 633 -2.91 6.03 -24.43
C GLY A 633 -3.10 6.48 -22.98
N TRP A 634 -2.24 7.39 -22.50
CA TRP A 634 -2.40 8.01 -21.19
C TRP A 634 -3.16 9.32 -21.32
N HIS A 635 -4.33 9.40 -20.66
CA HIS A 635 -5.16 10.60 -20.67
C HIS A 635 -5.97 10.73 -19.40
N SER A 636 -6.35 11.97 -19.10
CA SER A 636 -7.25 12.31 -18.00
C SER A 636 -8.22 13.38 -18.43
N LEU A 637 -9.51 13.09 -18.34
CA LEU A 637 -10.64 13.98 -18.60
C LEU A 637 -11.28 14.36 -17.28
N LYS A 638 -11.37 15.65 -16.94
CA LYS A 638 -12.04 16.14 -15.73
C LYS A 638 -12.88 17.37 -16.06
N THR A 639 -13.97 17.56 -15.31
CA THR A 639 -14.83 18.72 -15.34
C THR A 639 -14.41 19.73 -14.26
N VAL A 640 -14.71 21.00 -14.45
CA VAL A 640 -14.40 22.07 -13.49
C VAL A 640 -15.50 22.14 -12.44
N PRO A 641 -15.20 21.99 -11.15
CA PRO A 641 -16.20 22.06 -10.08
C PRO A 641 -17.09 23.30 -10.18
N GLY A 642 -18.41 23.10 -10.15
CA GLY A 642 -19.40 24.17 -10.20
C GLY A 642 -19.61 24.85 -11.56
N VAL A 643 -18.91 24.45 -12.63
CA VAL A 643 -19.00 25.09 -13.95
C VAL A 643 -19.57 24.13 -15.00
N LYS A 644 -20.77 24.45 -15.50
CA LYS A 644 -21.43 23.65 -16.55
C LYS A 644 -20.66 23.73 -17.89
N GLY A 645 -20.42 22.58 -18.49
CA GLY A 645 -19.86 22.47 -19.84
C GLY A 645 -18.36 22.78 -19.93
N GLU A 646 -17.68 23.04 -18.84
CA GLU A 646 -16.24 23.23 -18.87
C GLU A 646 -15.50 21.95 -18.55
N ILE A 647 -14.69 21.48 -19.49
CA ILE A 647 -13.91 20.24 -19.38
C ILE A 647 -12.45 20.48 -19.73
N TRP A 648 -11.60 19.76 -19.05
CA TRP A 648 -10.17 19.75 -19.27
C TRP A 648 -9.69 18.35 -19.64
N LEU A 649 -8.76 18.28 -20.57
CA LEU A 649 -8.21 17.01 -21.05
C LEU A 649 -6.68 17.07 -21.07
N SER A 650 -6.05 16.20 -20.29
CA SER A 650 -4.63 15.92 -20.41
C SER A 650 -4.39 14.78 -21.39
N LEU A 651 -3.43 14.98 -22.30
CA LEU A 651 -2.90 13.98 -23.22
C LEU A 651 -1.36 13.84 -23.00
N ASP A 652 -0.94 13.83 -21.75
CA ASP A 652 0.47 13.76 -21.31
C ASP A 652 1.38 14.71 -22.12
N ARG A 653 2.33 14.19 -22.90
CA ARG A 653 3.23 14.99 -23.76
C ARG A 653 2.60 15.54 -25.02
N LYS A 654 1.38 15.14 -25.34
CA LYS A 654 0.64 15.60 -26.53
C LYS A 654 -0.10 16.91 -26.28
N GLY A 655 -0.24 17.33 -25.05
CA GLY A 655 -0.79 18.61 -24.65
C GLY A 655 -1.80 18.55 -23.52
N PHE A 656 -2.12 19.74 -23.02
CA PHE A 656 -3.15 20.00 -22.02
C PHE A 656 -4.17 20.95 -22.64
N TYR A 657 -5.44 20.59 -22.59
CA TYR A 657 -6.49 21.22 -23.36
C TYR A 657 -7.67 21.62 -22.48
N ARG A 658 -8.27 22.76 -22.79
CA ARG A 658 -9.47 23.32 -22.16
C ARG A 658 -10.58 23.48 -23.18
N SER A 659 -11.80 23.10 -22.83
CA SER A 659 -13.04 23.38 -23.54
C SER A 659 -14.03 24.07 -22.61
N THR A 660 -14.72 25.09 -23.10
CA THR A 660 -15.78 25.82 -22.37
C THR A 660 -17.16 25.68 -23.06
N ASP A 661 -17.27 24.84 -24.08
CA ASP A 661 -18.46 24.65 -24.92
C ASP A 661 -18.99 23.19 -24.92
N GLY A 662 -18.69 22.45 -23.86
CA GLY A 662 -19.12 21.07 -23.69
C GLY A 662 -18.37 20.09 -24.59
N GLY A 663 -17.10 20.35 -24.87
CA GLY A 663 -16.21 19.47 -25.60
C GLY A 663 -16.28 19.62 -27.13
N LYS A 664 -16.97 20.64 -27.67
CA LYS A 664 -17.03 20.89 -29.12
C LYS A 664 -15.73 21.45 -29.66
N SER A 665 -15.10 22.37 -28.94
CA SER A 665 -13.80 22.93 -29.26
C SER A 665 -12.83 22.86 -28.09
N PHE A 666 -11.52 22.81 -28.39
CA PHE A 666 -10.47 22.73 -27.38
C PHE A 666 -9.35 23.73 -27.68
N LEU A 667 -8.98 24.49 -26.68
CA LEU A 667 -7.79 25.33 -26.70
C LEU A 667 -6.66 24.65 -25.93
N LYS A 668 -5.48 24.56 -26.57
CA LYS A 668 -4.28 24.03 -25.92
C LYS A 668 -3.74 25.10 -24.95
N VAL A 669 -3.33 24.69 -23.75
CA VAL A 669 -2.61 25.54 -22.79
C VAL A 669 -1.15 25.61 -23.23
N PRO A 670 -0.64 26.74 -23.79
CA PRO A 670 0.64 26.77 -24.48
C PRO A 670 1.83 26.53 -23.56
N SER A 671 1.77 27.06 -22.33
CA SER A 671 2.83 26.94 -21.31
C SER A 671 3.04 25.51 -20.78
N VAL A 672 2.08 24.60 -21.02
CA VAL A 672 2.17 23.22 -20.50
C VAL A 672 2.72 22.30 -21.58
N THR A 673 3.97 21.85 -21.41
CA THR A 673 4.62 20.91 -22.34
C THR A 673 4.31 19.46 -22.03
N ARG A 674 3.98 19.19 -20.76
CA ARG A 674 3.50 17.90 -20.28
C ARG A 674 2.51 18.09 -19.12
N ALA A 675 1.34 17.48 -19.18
CA ALA A 675 0.46 17.30 -18.03
C ALA A 675 0.19 15.80 -17.87
N HIS A 676 0.96 15.13 -17.03
CA HIS A 676 0.76 13.71 -16.80
C HIS A 676 -0.49 13.45 -15.97
N LEU A 677 -0.66 14.22 -14.90
CA LEU A 677 -1.84 14.22 -14.03
C LEU A 677 -2.28 15.65 -13.77
N PHE A 678 -3.57 15.83 -13.45
CA PHE A 678 -4.08 17.12 -12.97
C PHE A 678 -5.30 16.94 -12.05
N ALA A 679 -5.59 17.95 -11.25
CA ALA A 679 -6.75 18.00 -10.37
C ALA A 679 -7.20 19.44 -10.15
N PHE A 680 -8.50 19.61 -9.89
CA PHE A 680 -9.07 20.84 -9.38
C PHE A 680 -9.27 20.73 -7.86
N GLY A 681 -8.88 21.76 -7.12
CA GLY A 681 -9.05 21.87 -5.68
C GLY A 681 -9.86 23.09 -5.27
N LYS A 682 -10.02 23.26 -3.96
CA LYS A 682 -10.73 24.42 -3.39
C LYS A 682 -10.11 25.72 -3.89
N ALA A 683 -10.96 26.68 -4.21
CA ALA A 683 -10.56 28.04 -4.55
C ALA A 683 -9.82 28.72 -3.37
N PRO A 684 -8.87 29.63 -3.63
CA PRO A 684 -8.28 30.45 -2.59
C PRO A 684 -9.33 31.35 -1.94
N GLN A 685 -9.07 31.83 -0.73
CA GLN A 685 -9.97 32.74 -0.03
C GLN A 685 -10.26 33.99 -0.86
N GLY A 686 -11.51 34.32 -1.01
CA GLY A 686 -11.96 35.48 -1.80
C GLY A 686 -12.03 35.26 -3.32
N SER A 687 -11.93 34.03 -3.78
CA SER A 687 -12.07 33.65 -5.19
C SER A 687 -13.04 32.50 -5.36
N ASP A 688 -13.81 32.51 -6.45
CA ASP A 688 -14.64 31.38 -6.87
C ASP A 688 -13.93 30.48 -7.89
N THR A 689 -12.74 30.89 -8.36
CA THR A 689 -11.95 30.10 -9.33
C THR A 689 -11.25 28.95 -8.61
N PRO A 690 -11.54 27.68 -8.94
CA PRO A 690 -10.89 26.54 -8.33
C PRO A 690 -9.39 26.53 -8.65
N ALA A 691 -8.57 26.14 -7.68
CA ALA A 691 -7.16 25.98 -7.92
C ALA A 691 -6.93 24.76 -8.84
N LEU A 692 -6.10 24.94 -9.85
CA LEU A 692 -5.70 23.90 -10.80
C LEU A 692 -4.29 23.42 -10.47
N TYR A 693 -4.13 22.10 -10.33
CA TYR A 693 -2.83 21.46 -10.05
C TYR A 693 -2.46 20.53 -11.18
N ILE A 694 -1.18 20.49 -11.56
CA ILE A 694 -0.65 19.49 -12.49
C ILE A 694 0.61 18.82 -11.94
N TYR A 695 0.80 17.55 -12.27
CA TYR A 695 2.06 16.85 -12.24
C TYR A 695 2.56 16.76 -13.68
N GLY A 696 3.60 17.53 -14.01
CA GLY A 696 4.02 17.69 -15.41
C GLY A 696 5.19 18.65 -15.60
N ASN A 697 5.25 19.29 -16.76
CA ASN A 697 6.30 20.23 -17.14
C ASN A 697 5.69 21.52 -17.70
N ILE A 698 6.19 22.65 -17.22
CA ILE A 698 5.83 23.99 -17.65
C ILE A 698 7.02 24.64 -18.34
N ASP A 699 6.78 25.30 -19.50
CA ASP A 699 7.77 26.13 -20.18
C ASP A 699 7.97 27.45 -19.46
N GLY A 700 9.21 27.97 -19.51
CA GLY A 700 9.58 29.25 -18.94
C GLY A 700 10.05 29.21 -17.48
N ASN A 701 10.36 30.38 -16.95
CA ASN A 701 10.86 30.56 -15.59
C ASN A 701 9.66 30.59 -14.62
N VAL A 702 9.38 29.49 -13.95
CA VAL A 702 8.24 29.35 -13.04
C VAL A 702 8.70 29.62 -11.61
N PRO A 703 8.08 30.59 -10.88
CA PRO A 703 8.37 30.84 -9.47
C PRO A 703 8.18 29.58 -8.61
N ASN A 704 9.00 29.46 -7.57
CA ASN A 704 8.88 28.36 -6.60
C ASN A 704 8.21 28.88 -5.31
N LEU A 705 7.19 28.21 -4.82
CA LEU A 705 6.51 28.48 -3.54
C LEU A 705 7.32 27.98 -2.32
N GLY A 706 8.59 27.74 -2.43
CA GLY A 706 9.47 27.34 -1.31
C GLY A 706 10.34 28.48 -0.84
N ASN A 707 10.44 28.71 0.48
CA ASN A 707 11.26 29.74 1.10
C ASN A 707 12.69 29.77 0.57
N GLY A 708 13.07 30.91 -0.04
CA GLY A 708 14.33 31.61 0.10
C GLY A 708 15.66 30.89 -0.09
N VAL A 709 15.78 29.82 -0.87
CA VAL A 709 17.09 29.38 -1.37
C VAL A 709 17.27 29.95 -2.76
N ARG A 710 18.03 31.05 -2.86
CA ARG A 710 18.52 31.58 -4.15
C ARG A 710 19.24 30.44 -4.85
N ASN A 711 18.69 29.96 -5.98
CA ASN A 711 19.42 29.10 -6.89
C ASN A 711 20.59 29.84 -7.43
N GLN A 712 21.80 29.54 -6.96
CA GLN A 712 23.00 29.76 -7.76
C GLN A 712 22.95 28.75 -8.91
N GLU A 713 22.51 29.20 -10.08
CA GLU A 713 22.72 28.45 -11.31
C GLU A 713 24.22 28.23 -11.47
N ALA A 714 24.63 26.96 -11.43
CA ALA A 714 25.93 26.56 -11.89
C ALA A 714 26.04 26.94 -13.37
N ARG A 715 26.71 28.03 -13.69
CA ARG A 715 27.20 28.32 -15.03
C ARG A 715 28.24 27.27 -15.40
N GLY A 716 27.77 26.18 -15.98
CA GLY A 716 28.56 25.13 -16.59
C GLY A 716 28.91 25.53 -18.02
N THR A 717 30.19 25.58 -18.27
CA THR A 717 30.89 25.81 -19.54
C THR A 717 30.23 25.14 -20.75
N SER A 718 30.09 25.95 -21.80
CA SER A 718 29.74 25.60 -23.18
C SER A 718 30.57 24.44 -23.74
N GLY A 719 29.90 23.44 -24.31
CA GLY A 719 30.52 22.50 -25.23
C GLY A 719 29.81 21.18 -25.41
N ARG A 720 29.18 21.03 -26.59
CA ARG A 720 28.61 19.84 -27.22
C ARG A 720 27.13 19.54 -26.92
N SER A 721 26.38 19.47 -28.00
CA SER A 721 24.96 19.20 -28.12
C SER A 721 24.51 18.05 -27.20
N ALA A 722 23.94 18.38 -26.04
CA ALA A 722 23.15 17.46 -25.26
C ALA A 722 21.82 17.26 -26.02
N LYS A 723 21.57 16.06 -26.53
CA LYS A 723 20.20 15.61 -26.77
C LYS A 723 19.43 15.98 -25.52
N SER A 724 18.41 16.83 -25.65
CA SER A 724 17.63 17.37 -24.53
C SER A 724 17.21 16.23 -23.60
N ARG A 725 17.84 16.13 -22.44
CA ARG A 725 17.33 15.29 -21.36
C ARG A 725 15.93 15.80 -21.08
N ALA A 726 14.93 14.97 -21.31
CA ALA A 726 13.56 15.33 -21.02
C ALA A 726 13.49 15.80 -19.56
N GLN A 727 13.05 17.04 -19.34
CA GLN A 727 12.96 17.62 -18.00
C GLN A 727 12.05 16.74 -17.14
N GLU A 728 12.50 16.38 -15.93
CA GLU A 728 11.69 15.63 -14.97
C GLU A 728 10.45 16.44 -14.57
N PRO A 729 9.27 15.80 -14.50
CA PRO A 729 8.05 16.49 -14.14
C PRO A 729 8.10 17.00 -12.71
N GLY A 730 7.42 18.12 -12.48
CA GLY A 730 7.19 18.71 -11.19
C GLY A 730 5.70 18.85 -10.88
N ILE A 731 5.41 19.39 -9.71
CA ILE A 731 4.05 19.73 -9.30
C ILE A 731 3.90 21.23 -9.40
N PHE A 732 2.83 21.69 -10.08
CA PHE A 732 2.57 23.10 -10.30
C PHE A 732 1.13 23.43 -9.98
N GLN A 733 0.91 24.65 -9.48
CA GLN A 733 -0.39 25.24 -9.18
C GLN A 733 -0.63 26.42 -10.11
N SER A 734 -1.89 26.57 -10.56
CA SER A 734 -2.41 27.76 -11.20
C SER A 734 -3.68 28.21 -10.48
N LEU A 735 -3.82 29.51 -10.23
CA LEU A 735 -5.00 30.14 -9.62
C LEU A 735 -5.82 30.95 -10.64
N ASP A 736 -5.45 30.89 -11.91
CA ASP A 736 -6.04 31.66 -13.01
C ASP A 736 -6.36 30.82 -14.24
N MET A 737 -6.71 29.53 -13.97
CA MET A 737 -7.09 28.54 -15.00
C MET A 737 -6.00 28.34 -16.07
N GLY A 738 -4.76 28.16 -15.62
CA GLY A 738 -3.62 27.76 -16.45
C GLY A 738 -2.94 28.88 -17.21
N ARG A 739 -3.21 30.15 -16.91
CA ARG A 739 -2.52 31.30 -17.50
C ARG A 739 -1.14 31.48 -16.88
N THR A 740 -1.05 31.42 -15.56
CA THR A 740 0.20 31.46 -14.81
C THR A 740 0.36 30.25 -13.91
N TRP A 741 1.60 29.92 -13.56
CA TRP A 741 1.93 28.73 -12.80
C TRP A 741 2.94 29.02 -11.71
N THR A 742 2.80 28.34 -10.59
CA THR A 742 3.74 28.35 -9.48
C THR A 742 4.15 26.91 -9.17
N ARG A 743 5.44 26.65 -8.97
CA ARG A 743 5.92 25.32 -8.63
C ARG A 743 5.67 25.03 -7.16
N MET A 744 5.19 23.82 -6.90
CA MET A 744 5.03 23.24 -5.56
C MET A 744 6.05 22.11 -5.34
N GLY A 745 6.24 21.73 -4.07
CA GLY A 745 7.02 20.55 -3.69
C GLY A 745 8.54 20.78 -3.73
N ASP A 746 9.27 19.75 -3.29
CA ASP A 746 10.73 19.75 -3.20
C ASP A 746 11.36 19.11 -4.45
N ARG A 747 12.23 19.81 -5.14
CA ARG A 747 12.95 19.28 -6.31
C ARG A 747 13.89 18.13 -5.98
N SER A 748 14.43 18.10 -4.76
CA SER A 748 15.33 17.03 -4.29
C SER A 748 14.61 15.73 -3.94
N ARG A 749 13.28 15.79 -3.78
CA ARG A 749 12.42 14.63 -3.49
C ARG A 749 11.32 14.52 -4.53
N PRO A 750 11.63 14.04 -5.72
CA PRO A 750 10.65 13.84 -6.78
C PRO A 750 9.71 12.69 -6.42
N ILE A 751 8.44 12.77 -6.82
CA ILE A 751 7.52 11.64 -6.74
C ILE A 751 7.74 10.76 -7.96
N GLY A 752 8.65 9.81 -7.86
CA GLY A 752 9.18 9.08 -9.03
C GLY A 752 8.54 7.72 -9.28
N ASN A 753 7.86 7.10 -8.30
CA ASN A 753 7.32 5.76 -8.45
C ASN A 753 6.03 5.72 -9.29
N ARG A 754 6.13 6.18 -10.53
CA ARG A 754 5.06 6.15 -11.55
C ARG A 754 3.72 6.67 -10.99
N PRO A 755 3.59 7.97 -10.71
CA PRO A 755 2.34 8.58 -10.29
C PRO A 755 1.20 8.20 -11.24
N GLY A 756 0.09 7.72 -10.70
CA GLY A 756 -1.05 7.19 -11.48
C GLY A 756 -2.34 7.99 -11.29
N VAL A 757 -2.52 8.62 -10.13
CA VAL A 757 -3.71 9.37 -9.77
C VAL A 757 -3.34 10.64 -9.03
N MET A 758 -4.02 11.73 -9.33
CA MET A 758 -3.92 13.01 -8.63
C MET A 758 -5.30 13.51 -8.25
N GLU A 759 -5.46 13.94 -7.02
CA GLU A 759 -6.65 14.59 -6.51
C GLU A 759 -6.25 15.82 -5.70
N ALA A 760 -7.15 16.81 -5.59
CA ALA A 760 -6.94 17.96 -4.74
C ALA A 760 -8.19 18.20 -3.86
N SER A 761 -7.97 18.58 -2.62
CA SER A 761 -9.05 18.77 -1.67
C SER A 761 -10.03 19.85 -2.12
N LYS A 762 -11.33 19.50 -2.06
CA LYS A 762 -12.42 20.47 -2.25
C LYS A 762 -12.78 21.17 -0.93
N GLN A 763 -12.19 20.72 0.21
CA GLN A 763 -12.43 21.26 1.55
C GLN A 763 -11.32 22.20 2.01
N GLU A 764 -10.06 21.93 1.60
CA GLU A 764 -8.88 22.68 2.01
C GLU A 764 -8.10 23.20 0.80
N PHE A 765 -7.90 24.52 0.76
CA PHE A 765 -7.08 25.13 -0.27
C PHE A 765 -5.62 24.69 -0.14
N GLY A 766 -4.99 24.34 -1.24
CA GLY A 766 -3.58 23.96 -1.29
C GLY A 766 -3.30 22.49 -1.01
N LEU A 767 -4.24 21.73 -0.42
CA LEU A 767 -4.03 20.32 -0.12
C LEU A 767 -4.20 19.44 -1.37
N VAL A 768 -3.13 18.73 -1.73
CA VAL A 768 -3.03 17.90 -2.93
C VAL A 768 -2.59 16.49 -2.57
N PHE A 769 -3.13 15.50 -3.29
CA PHE A 769 -2.82 14.09 -3.14
C PHE A 769 -2.28 13.52 -4.45
N ILE A 770 -1.20 12.75 -4.39
CA ILE A 770 -0.63 12.03 -5.53
C ILE A 770 -0.39 10.58 -5.15
N ALA A 771 -1.10 9.69 -5.83
CA ALA A 771 -0.97 8.25 -5.65
C ALA A 771 0.01 7.66 -6.66
N THR A 772 0.75 6.64 -6.23
CA THR A 772 1.83 6.03 -6.99
C THR A 772 1.67 4.53 -7.16
N ASN A 773 2.49 3.94 -8.01
CA ASN A 773 2.51 2.49 -8.24
C ASN A 773 3.40 1.78 -7.19
N GLY A 774 2.96 1.79 -5.92
CA GLY A 774 3.60 1.03 -4.84
C GLY A 774 4.34 1.87 -3.78
N ARG A 775 4.19 3.23 -3.79
CA ARG A 775 4.65 4.08 -2.68
C ARG A 775 3.49 4.84 -2.05
N GLY A 776 2.30 4.22 -2.02
CA GLY A 776 1.12 4.79 -1.39
C GLY A 776 0.68 6.13 -1.99
N ILE A 777 0.17 6.99 -1.13
CA ILE A 777 -0.42 8.29 -1.48
C ILE A 777 0.40 9.38 -0.80
N TYR A 778 1.10 10.20 -1.57
CA TYR A 778 1.74 11.41 -1.07
C TYR A 778 0.72 12.52 -0.93
N TYR A 779 0.87 13.34 0.11
CA TYR A 779 0.08 14.54 0.26
C TYR A 779 0.93 15.72 0.72
N GLY A 780 0.42 16.92 0.53
CA GLY A 780 1.04 18.14 1.02
C GLY A 780 0.16 19.35 0.75
N SER A 781 0.41 20.40 1.52
CA SER A 781 -0.22 21.71 1.38
C SER A 781 0.85 22.79 1.23
N HIS A 782 0.40 24.03 1.00
CA HIS A 782 1.29 25.21 1.00
C HIS A 782 1.96 25.42 2.33
#